data_6b406b77a9bf1971cb2ee59e8614c52f
#
_entry.id   6b406b77a9bf1971cb2ee59e8614c52f
#
_cell.length_a   1.000
_cell.length_b   1.000
_cell.length_c   1.000
_cell.angle_alpha   90.00
_cell.angle_beta   90.00
_cell.angle_gamma   90.00
#
_symmetry.space_group_name_H-M   'P 1'
#
loop_
_entity.id
_entity.type
_entity.pdbx_description
1 polymer ?
#
loop_
_entity_poly.entity_id
_entity_poly.type
_entity_poly.pdbx_seq_one_letter_code
_entity_poly.pdbx_strand_id
1 'polypeptide(L)'
;PLIGASVIVDGTSYGTSANLDGYFSLDASPGTLITISYIGYRSVTLRGTSGMNIVLEEDESRLDEVMVIGYGVASKSALRRKNRSNDSERKYKQVESSASAAADYDFTSVAVRKIFSESLAFEPFLYPENNEVKFTFKTSDKLSTYHVLFFAHDKAMRNGTLTRDFTVTVPVKVSVNAPRYLYSGDEWTLTATTVGNSDAVIEGEMKILEYSRSGEAIDSLKVPVTVNGREQSVVSFPVDVPLDTDSLTFKVIFASKSFSDAVQFGVPVHDASQVITESHSAIALPGMDKDKLLESLRSRFVNVSSAGAVCDEISIGRMIEEAATQKSEPSANDVLSLTEAYCFKSFKSERDTSLLGRILACRNSDGGFGWFEGMRSSQSVTATVLDRMALVRSLGGNIPDLTSSVEYLDSTQFLGFPRWFGGLSNDTYMLVRSNFPSVGFKVRMDKSQRKEYRSRLSSFRKYARIYLSPSDRFDFIDGQPGAKARRVRTLSNLIGSEEGISLARAWGERFDVDAALRRSMDEDILSILEYAVRHSGGGFYYPNAVMPFRGLLENEAYAHSLISDVLSEYASSHSDQVTGQKAAEIADGVRLWLILQKETQNWDTDPAFVNALCSVGKGSTDLLNTSVVTLTQRVLKPLADVKASGNGFSIEKSYFIGDKELHPGDTVRRGDRIRAVYTVQNSENRSFIRLTAPREASLIPVDQLSGIYNLSFTPLTVDGWYRVSPCGYRDVKPDRTVFYFDTYPEGRTTVTEDFFVTQPGTFQAPVPEIESLYAPHYRANAAAVPRNLEVR
;
A
#
# COMPACT_ATOMS: atom_id res chain seq x y z
N PRO A 1 -16.54 -29.88 11.32
CA PRO A 1 -16.80 -28.84 10.34
C PRO A 1 -15.58 -28.67 9.41
N LEU A 2 -15.80 -28.56 8.11
CA LEU A 2 -14.77 -28.29 7.11
C LEU A 2 -14.69 -26.78 6.89
N ILE A 3 -13.84 -26.13 7.67
CA ILE A 3 -13.66 -24.67 7.64
C ILE A 3 -13.03 -24.23 6.30
N GLY A 4 -13.70 -23.28 5.59
CA GLY A 4 -13.21 -22.81 4.30
C GLY A 4 -13.54 -23.74 3.12
N ALA A 5 -14.42 -24.74 3.31
CA ALA A 5 -14.92 -25.50 2.18
C ALA A 5 -15.61 -24.56 1.17
N SER A 6 -15.25 -24.70 -0.10
CA SER A 6 -15.82 -23.89 -1.17
C SER A 6 -17.18 -24.41 -1.60
N VAL A 7 -18.16 -23.51 -1.73
CA VAL A 7 -19.51 -23.82 -2.18
C VAL A 7 -19.83 -22.90 -3.37
N ILE A 8 -19.92 -23.45 -4.56
CA ILE A 8 -20.05 -22.69 -5.81
C ILE A 8 -21.32 -23.12 -6.55
N VAL A 9 -22.06 -22.20 -7.13
CA VAL A 9 -23.15 -22.50 -8.06
C VAL A 9 -22.56 -23.11 -9.32
N ASP A 10 -22.97 -24.33 -9.63
CA ASP A 10 -22.41 -25.13 -10.71
C ASP A 10 -22.44 -24.38 -12.05
N GLY A 11 -21.33 -24.42 -12.76
CA GLY A 11 -21.14 -23.69 -14.03
C GLY A 11 -20.96 -22.17 -13.92
N THR A 12 -20.78 -21.61 -12.72
CA THR A 12 -20.56 -20.17 -12.49
C THR A 12 -19.34 -19.92 -11.60
N SER A 13 -18.94 -18.65 -11.46
CA SER A 13 -17.95 -18.20 -10.45
C SER A 13 -18.61 -17.69 -9.16
N TYR A 14 -19.94 -17.79 -9.05
CA TYR A 14 -20.68 -17.31 -7.88
C TYR A 14 -20.73 -18.36 -6.78
N GLY A 15 -20.24 -18.01 -5.59
CA GLY A 15 -20.15 -18.96 -4.49
C GLY A 15 -19.82 -18.30 -3.15
N THR A 16 -19.67 -19.15 -2.15
CA THR A 16 -19.29 -18.78 -0.76
C THR A 16 -18.33 -19.81 -0.17
N SER A 17 -17.86 -19.59 1.05
CA SER A 17 -17.08 -20.57 1.80
C SER A 17 -17.66 -20.82 3.18
N ALA A 18 -17.42 -22.00 3.72
CA ALA A 18 -17.85 -22.35 5.06
C ALA A 18 -17.06 -21.59 6.14
N ASN A 19 -17.76 -21.08 7.15
CA ASN A 19 -17.18 -20.35 8.29
C ASN A 19 -16.47 -21.29 9.30
N LEU A 20 -16.02 -20.75 10.43
CA LEU A 20 -15.33 -21.49 11.48
C LEU A 20 -16.12 -22.65 12.10
N ASP A 21 -17.44 -22.57 12.05
CA ASP A 21 -18.36 -23.60 12.54
C ASP A 21 -18.81 -24.58 11.45
N GLY A 22 -18.34 -24.36 10.20
CA GLY A 22 -18.70 -25.16 9.04
C GLY A 22 -20.01 -24.76 8.38
N TYR A 23 -20.63 -23.64 8.78
CA TYR A 23 -21.83 -23.11 8.14
C TYR A 23 -21.50 -22.26 6.93
N PHE A 24 -22.34 -22.30 5.92
CA PHE A 24 -22.28 -21.40 4.76
C PHE A 24 -23.68 -20.83 4.47
N SER A 25 -23.73 -19.69 3.83
CA SER A 25 -24.91 -19.07 3.29
C SER A 25 -24.64 -18.66 1.85
N LEU A 26 -25.52 -19.09 0.95
CA LEU A 26 -25.44 -18.81 -0.47
C LEU A 26 -26.82 -18.35 -0.96
N ASP A 27 -26.88 -17.16 -1.56
CA ASP A 27 -28.11 -16.63 -2.12
C ASP A 27 -28.33 -17.22 -3.51
N ALA A 28 -29.07 -18.34 -3.56
CA ALA A 28 -29.38 -19.04 -4.79
C ALA A 28 -30.83 -19.59 -4.72
N SER A 29 -31.51 -19.70 -5.88
CA SER A 29 -32.83 -20.24 -5.95
C SER A 29 -32.89 -21.69 -5.47
N PRO A 30 -33.91 -22.14 -4.74
CA PRO A 30 -34.05 -23.53 -4.32
C PRO A 30 -33.97 -24.48 -5.53
N GLY A 31 -33.19 -25.54 -5.41
CA GLY A 31 -32.96 -26.52 -6.48
C GLY A 31 -31.83 -26.18 -7.45
N THR A 32 -31.14 -25.05 -7.30
CA THR A 32 -29.91 -24.74 -8.04
C THR A 32 -28.84 -25.80 -7.74
N LEU A 33 -28.12 -26.27 -8.75
CA LEU A 33 -26.97 -27.15 -8.54
C LEU A 33 -25.82 -26.37 -7.90
N ILE A 34 -25.32 -26.89 -6.80
CA ILE A 34 -24.16 -26.35 -6.09
C ILE A 34 -23.08 -27.44 -5.99
N THR A 35 -21.83 -27.03 -6.18
CA THR A 35 -20.68 -27.91 -6.04
C THR A 35 -19.92 -27.52 -4.79
N ILE A 36 -19.72 -28.47 -3.89
CA ILE A 36 -18.97 -28.30 -2.64
C ILE A 36 -17.66 -29.05 -2.78
N SER A 37 -16.55 -28.33 -2.53
CA SER A 37 -15.22 -28.90 -2.60
C SER A 37 -14.36 -28.48 -1.41
N TYR A 38 -13.48 -29.38 -1.01
CA TYR A 38 -12.48 -29.13 0.01
C TYR A 38 -11.23 -29.96 -0.25
N ILE A 39 -10.05 -29.40 0.04
CA ILE A 39 -8.77 -30.07 -0.21
C ILE A 39 -8.68 -31.38 0.58
N GLY A 40 -8.43 -32.50 -0.12
CA GLY A 40 -8.38 -33.84 0.46
C GLY A 40 -9.72 -34.56 0.57
N TYR A 41 -10.79 -33.99 -0.01
CA TYR A 41 -12.13 -34.59 -0.02
C TYR A 41 -12.67 -34.67 -1.44
N ARG A 42 -13.52 -35.65 -1.71
CA ARG A 42 -14.26 -35.74 -2.96
C ARG A 42 -15.28 -34.62 -3.07
N SER A 43 -15.22 -33.89 -4.18
CA SER A 43 -16.20 -32.85 -4.46
C SER A 43 -17.58 -33.45 -4.70
N VAL A 44 -18.61 -32.83 -4.14
CA VAL A 44 -19.99 -33.28 -4.26
C VAL A 44 -20.83 -32.17 -4.92
N THR A 45 -21.57 -32.55 -5.99
CA THR A 45 -22.54 -31.65 -6.65
C THR A 45 -23.95 -32.11 -6.31
N LEU A 46 -24.75 -31.20 -5.78
CA LEU A 46 -26.12 -31.50 -5.36
C LEU A 46 -27.04 -30.29 -5.53
N ARG A 47 -28.34 -30.52 -5.41
CA ARG A 47 -29.33 -29.43 -5.49
C ARG A 47 -29.45 -28.73 -4.16
N GLY A 48 -29.22 -27.40 -4.16
CA GLY A 48 -29.29 -26.56 -2.99
C GLY A 48 -30.70 -26.50 -2.39
N THR A 49 -30.80 -26.74 -1.08
CA THR A 49 -32.01 -26.53 -0.27
C THR A 49 -31.64 -25.86 1.05
N SER A 50 -32.58 -25.15 1.64
CA SER A 50 -32.34 -24.51 2.93
C SER A 50 -32.13 -25.54 4.05
N GLY A 51 -31.13 -25.32 4.91
CA GLY A 51 -30.86 -26.14 6.10
C GLY A 51 -30.20 -27.49 5.83
N MET A 52 -29.56 -27.68 4.67
CA MET A 52 -28.87 -28.93 4.32
C MET A 52 -27.62 -29.14 5.17
N ASN A 53 -27.37 -30.40 5.55
CA ASN A 53 -26.12 -30.85 6.15
C ASN A 53 -25.39 -31.75 5.15
N ILE A 54 -24.16 -31.31 4.77
CA ILE A 54 -23.39 -31.95 3.72
C ILE A 54 -22.14 -32.59 4.34
N VAL A 55 -21.93 -33.87 4.07
CA VAL A 55 -20.76 -34.61 4.48
C VAL A 55 -19.93 -34.91 3.25
N LEU A 56 -18.68 -34.49 3.23
CA LEU A 56 -17.72 -34.84 2.19
C LEU A 56 -16.93 -36.08 2.64
N GLU A 57 -16.73 -37.02 1.70
CA GLU A 57 -15.89 -38.20 1.90
C GLU A 57 -14.43 -37.83 1.65
N GLU A 58 -13.51 -38.33 2.52
CA GLU A 58 -12.06 -38.16 2.27
C GLU A 58 -11.68 -38.90 0.97
N ASP A 59 -10.89 -38.24 0.14
CA ASP A 59 -10.41 -38.84 -1.11
C ASP A 59 -9.07 -39.54 -0.83
N GLU A 60 -9.14 -40.80 -0.38
CA GLU A 60 -7.96 -41.62 -0.06
C GLU A 60 -7.05 -41.82 -1.29
N SER A 61 -7.55 -41.71 -2.52
CA SER A 61 -6.78 -41.91 -3.74
C SER A 61 -5.83 -40.74 -4.06
N ARG A 62 -6.02 -39.58 -3.42
CA ARG A 62 -5.16 -38.38 -3.55
C ARG A 62 -4.20 -38.21 -2.38
N LEU A 63 -4.28 -38.99 -1.33
CA LEU A 63 -3.41 -38.89 -0.14
C LEU A 63 -2.03 -39.52 -0.31
N ASP A 64 -1.83 -40.37 -1.30
CA ASP A 64 -0.55 -41.03 -1.53
C ASP A 64 0.49 -40.23 -2.32
N GLU A 65 0.15 -39.06 -2.85
CA GLU A 65 1.05 -38.25 -3.69
C GLU A 65 1.10 -36.77 -3.38
N VAL A 66 0.96 -36.36 -2.13
CA VAL A 66 1.39 -34.98 -1.76
C VAL A 66 2.80 -35.03 -1.21
N MET A 67 3.75 -35.12 -2.12
CA MET A 67 5.13 -34.87 -1.80
C MET A 67 5.37 -33.38 -1.80
N VAL A 68 5.41 -32.79 -0.63
CA VAL A 68 5.79 -31.41 -0.44
C VAL A 68 7.27 -31.24 -0.69
N ILE A 69 7.62 -30.87 -1.92
CA ILE A 69 8.93 -30.28 -2.16
C ILE A 69 8.82 -28.85 -1.65
N GLY A 70 9.40 -28.60 -0.48
CA GLY A 70 9.86 -27.30 -0.01
C GLY A 70 8.92 -26.11 0.00
N TYR A 71 7.59 -26.27 -0.19
CA TYR A 71 6.59 -25.22 -0.06
C TYR A 71 5.45 -25.78 0.76
N GLY A 72 5.63 -25.72 2.08
CA GLY A 72 4.75 -26.39 3.00
C GLY A 72 3.36 -25.80 3.07
N VAL A 73 2.41 -26.53 2.59
CA VAL A 73 1.09 -26.52 3.22
C VAL A 73 1.00 -27.83 4.01
N ALA A 74 1.19 -27.75 5.31
CA ALA A 74 0.91 -28.88 6.18
C ALA A 74 -0.58 -29.19 6.07
N SER A 75 -0.91 -30.36 5.54
CA SER A 75 -2.27 -30.87 5.54
C SER A 75 -2.81 -30.87 6.98
N LYS A 76 -4.03 -30.33 7.19
CA LYS A 76 -4.72 -30.37 8.50
C LYS A 76 -4.89 -31.78 9.09
N SER A 77 -4.71 -32.84 8.31
CA SER A 77 -4.74 -34.22 8.78
C SER A 77 -3.56 -34.57 9.67
N ALA A 78 -2.39 -33.93 9.50
CA ALA A 78 -1.25 -34.14 10.39
C ALA A 78 -1.47 -33.53 11.80
N LEU A 79 -2.24 -32.44 11.88
CA LEU A 79 -2.60 -31.79 13.14
C LEU A 79 -3.67 -32.54 13.95
N ARG A 80 -4.58 -33.26 13.30
CA ARG A 80 -5.60 -34.07 14.00
C ARG A 80 -5.07 -35.37 14.64
N ARG A 81 -3.99 -35.94 14.11
CA ARG A 81 -3.35 -37.13 14.73
C ARG A 81 -2.56 -36.80 15.99
N LYS A 82 -2.21 -35.53 16.24
CA LYS A 82 -1.45 -35.14 17.44
C LYS A 82 -2.29 -35.04 18.72
N ASN A 83 -3.61 -35.04 18.64
CA ASN A 83 -4.49 -34.97 19.82
C ASN A 83 -5.06 -36.30 20.32
N ARG A 84 -4.61 -37.43 19.77
CA ARG A 84 -4.98 -38.77 20.26
C ARG A 84 -3.80 -39.74 20.17
N SER A 85 -2.83 -39.57 21.01
CA SER A 85 -2.03 -40.63 21.59
C SER A 85 -0.98 -40.04 22.51
N ASN A 86 -1.13 -40.27 23.77
CA ASN A 86 -0.01 -40.30 24.71
C ASN A 86 1.02 -41.29 24.18
N ASP A 87 2.27 -40.93 24.38
CA ASP A 87 3.45 -41.83 24.40
C ASP A 87 3.65 -42.71 23.14
N SER A 88 4.30 -42.14 22.14
CA SER A 88 5.42 -42.84 21.53
C SER A 88 6.38 -41.76 20.96
N GLU A 89 7.43 -41.49 21.71
CA GLU A 89 8.66 -40.90 21.19
C GLU A 89 9.10 -41.70 19.97
N ARG A 90 8.87 -41.12 18.77
CA ARG A 90 9.56 -41.60 17.59
C ARG A 90 11.03 -41.23 17.75
N LYS A 91 11.83 -42.14 18.26
CA LYS A 91 13.27 -42.04 18.24
C LYS A 91 13.71 -41.90 16.79
N TYR A 92 14.11 -40.70 16.43
CA TYR A 92 14.97 -40.51 15.27
C TYR A 92 16.27 -41.29 15.57
N LYS A 93 16.52 -42.36 14.87
CA LYS A 93 17.83 -43.03 14.94
C LYS A 93 18.78 -42.11 14.18
N GLN A 94 19.52 -41.30 14.91
CA GLN A 94 20.79 -40.79 14.44
C GLN A 94 21.68 -42.02 14.22
N VAL A 95 22.10 -42.24 12.99
CA VAL A 95 23.02 -43.35 12.70
C VAL A 95 24.38 -42.91 13.21
N GLU A 96 24.70 -43.22 14.46
CA GLU A 96 26.10 -43.23 14.87
C GLU A 96 26.85 -44.26 14.03
N SER A 97 27.96 -43.84 13.44
CA SER A 97 28.82 -44.65 12.58
C SER A 97 29.34 -45.90 13.30
N SER A 98 28.72 -47.02 13.06
CA SER A 98 29.36 -48.30 13.26
C SER A 98 30.17 -48.62 12.00
N ALA A 99 31.49 -48.69 12.14
CA ALA A 99 32.39 -49.07 11.07
C ALA A 99 32.09 -50.52 10.62
N SER A 100 31.24 -50.65 9.57
CA SER A 100 31.21 -51.87 8.73
C SER A 100 32.06 -51.66 7.49
N ALA A 101 32.74 -52.71 7.01
CA ALA A 101 33.64 -52.66 5.85
C ALA A 101 32.98 -51.93 4.66
N ALA A 102 33.57 -50.83 4.26
CA ALA A 102 33.06 -49.96 3.19
C ALA A 102 33.01 -50.71 1.87
N ALA A 103 31.82 -50.93 1.32
CA ALA A 103 31.66 -51.30 -0.07
C ALA A 103 32.00 -50.05 -0.89
N ASP A 104 32.94 -50.15 -1.83
CA ASP A 104 33.37 -49.03 -2.64
C ASP A 104 32.32 -48.79 -3.75
N TYR A 105 31.40 -47.87 -3.50
CA TYR A 105 30.36 -47.51 -4.47
C TYR A 105 30.91 -46.46 -5.45
N ASP A 106 30.62 -46.62 -6.76
CA ASP A 106 31.00 -45.66 -7.77
C ASP A 106 30.05 -44.42 -7.77
N PHE A 107 30.52 -43.33 -7.19
CA PHE A 107 29.82 -42.06 -7.19
C PHE A 107 30.02 -41.23 -8.46
N THR A 108 30.91 -41.62 -9.37
CA THR A 108 31.28 -40.85 -10.57
C THR A 108 30.30 -41.09 -11.71
N SER A 109 29.70 -42.26 -11.79
CA SER A 109 28.75 -42.65 -12.82
C SER A 109 27.31 -42.28 -12.54
N VAL A 110 27.03 -41.73 -11.34
CA VAL A 110 25.67 -41.40 -10.95
C VAL A 110 25.16 -40.19 -11.74
N ALA A 111 24.00 -40.36 -12.41
CA ALA A 111 23.29 -39.24 -13.09
C ALA A 111 22.79 -38.19 -12.07
N VAL A 112 23.19 -36.95 -12.31
CA VAL A 112 22.89 -35.84 -11.36
C VAL A 112 21.73 -35.01 -11.88
N ARG A 113 20.69 -34.91 -11.09
CA ARG A 113 19.56 -34.02 -11.33
C ARG A 113 19.94 -32.58 -11.01
N LYS A 114 19.80 -31.68 -11.97
CA LYS A 114 20.22 -30.27 -11.88
C LYS A 114 19.16 -29.28 -12.34
N ILE A 115 18.25 -29.69 -13.24
CA ILE A 115 17.27 -28.84 -13.90
C ILE A 115 15.90 -29.14 -13.33
N PHE A 116 15.39 -28.27 -12.47
CA PHE A 116 14.13 -28.44 -11.74
C PHE A 116 13.04 -27.52 -12.27
N SER A 117 12.85 -27.45 -13.60
CA SER A 117 11.79 -26.65 -14.21
C SER A 117 10.41 -27.16 -13.81
N GLU A 118 9.53 -26.26 -13.41
CA GLU A 118 8.11 -26.56 -13.09
C GLU A 118 7.22 -26.51 -14.33
N SER A 119 7.51 -25.61 -15.26
CA SER A 119 6.86 -25.53 -16.56
C SER A 119 7.76 -26.20 -17.60
N LEU A 120 7.26 -27.26 -18.23
CA LEU A 120 8.02 -28.04 -19.21
C LEU A 120 7.82 -27.55 -20.64
N ALA A 121 6.62 -27.10 -20.97
CA ALA A 121 6.28 -26.60 -22.29
C ALA A 121 5.11 -25.62 -22.23
N PHE A 122 5.12 -24.66 -23.12
CA PHE A 122 4.02 -23.74 -23.36
C PHE A 122 3.96 -23.51 -24.87
N GLU A 123 3.01 -24.19 -25.55
CA GLU A 123 2.86 -24.15 -26.99
C GLU A 123 1.50 -23.52 -27.34
N PRO A 124 1.42 -22.19 -27.45
CA PRO A 124 0.14 -21.51 -27.63
C PRO A 124 -0.42 -21.59 -29.07
N PHE A 125 0.40 -22.01 -30.06
CA PHE A 125 0.03 -22.01 -31.48
C PHE A 125 0.29 -23.36 -32.10
N LEU A 126 -0.58 -24.34 -31.84
CA LEU A 126 -0.55 -25.66 -32.48
C LEU A 126 -1.71 -25.78 -33.45
N TYR A 127 -1.39 -26.15 -34.67
CA TYR A 127 -2.40 -26.38 -35.74
C TYR A 127 -2.49 -27.87 -36.07
N PRO A 128 -3.69 -28.44 -36.19
CA PRO A 128 -3.85 -29.85 -36.53
C PRO A 128 -3.46 -30.11 -37.99
N GLU A 129 -2.67 -31.17 -38.19
CA GLU A 129 -2.41 -31.78 -39.50
C GLU A 129 -3.11 -33.14 -39.55
N ASN A 130 -3.96 -33.35 -40.50
CA ASN A 130 -4.77 -34.59 -40.65
C ASN A 130 -5.58 -34.93 -39.39
N ASN A 131 -6.15 -33.90 -38.70
CA ASN A 131 -6.87 -34.03 -37.44
C ASN A 131 -6.02 -34.48 -36.23
N GLU A 132 -4.71 -34.42 -36.33
CA GLU A 132 -3.79 -34.73 -35.24
C GLU A 132 -2.92 -33.52 -34.94
N VAL A 133 -2.61 -33.34 -33.65
CA VAL A 133 -1.61 -32.41 -33.16
C VAL A 133 -0.52 -33.21 -32.48
N LYS A 134 0.73 -33.04 -32.94
CA LYS A 134 1.90 -33.67 -32.35
C LYS A 134 2.88 -32.63 -31.90
N PHE A 135 3.31 -32.71 -30.66
CA PHE A 135 4.42 -31.89 -30.15
C PHE A 135 5.27 -32.71 -29.19
N THR A 136 6.51 -32.37 -29.08
CA THR A 136 7.48 -33.06 -28.22
C THR A 136 8.08 -32.08 -27.24
N PHE A 137 8.18 -32.49 -26.01
CA PHE A 137 8.86 -31.73 -24.96
C PHE A 137 9.78 -32.65 -24.17
N LYS A 138 10.77 -32.05 -23.47
CA LYS A 138 11.68 -32.75 -22.60
C LYS A 138 11.23 -32.58 -21.15
N THR A 139 11.18 -33.64 -20.38
CA THR A 139 10.96 -33.58 -18.94
C THR A 139 12.16 -32.95 -18.26
N SER A 140 11.88 -32.21 -17.15
CA SER A 140 12.96 -31.77 -16.27
C SER A 140 13.42 -32.90 -15.33
N ASP A 141 14.45 -32.62 -14.57
CA ASP A 141 14.97 -33.55 -13.54
C ASP A 141 14.10 -33.58 -12.28
N LYS A 142 12.97 -32.81 -12.26
CA LYS A 142 12.04 -32.79 -11.14
C LYS A 142 11.17 -34.06 -11.15
N LEU A 143 11.24 -34.82 -10.08
CA LEU A 143 10.43 -36.01 -9.85
C LEU A 143 9.06 -35.57 -9.31
N SER A 144 8.07 -35.57 -10.16
CA SER A 144 6.73 -35.05 -9.85
C SER A 144 5.69 -35.61 -10.79
N THR A 145 4.42 -35.42 -10.44
CA THR A 145 3.31 -35.60 -11.38
C THR A 145 3.08 -34.27 -12.10
N TYR A 146 3.07 -34.34 -13.43
CA TYR A 146 2.86 -33.20 -14.30
C TYR A 146 1.45 -33.21 -14.87
N HIS A 147 0.80 -32.06 -14.85
CA HIS A 147 -0.49 -31.85 -15.46
C HIS A 147 -0.32 -31.22 -16.84
N VAL A 148 -0.82 -31.89 -17.88
CA VAL A 148 -0.82 -31.38 -19.24
C VAL A 148 -2.22 -30.87 -19.54
N LEU A 149 -2.36 -29.60 -19.79
CA LEU A 149 -3.62 -28.96 -20.16
C LEU A 149 -3.61 -28.71 -21.69
N PHE A 150 -4.57 -29.31 -22.39
CA PHE A 150 -4.87 -29.04 -23.76
C PHE A 150 -6.10 -28.15 -23.85
N PHE A 151 -5.98 -27.06 -24.57
CA PHE A 151 -7.08 -26.17 -24.91
C PHE A 151 -7.19 -26.04 -26.42
N ALA A 152 -8.36 -26.33 -26.98
CA ALA A 152 -8.62 -26.18 -28.40
C ALA A 152 -9.82 -25.29 -28.65
N HIS A 153 -9.77 -24.49 -29.70
CA HIS A 153 -10.91 -23.70 -30.15
C HIS A 153 -10.92 -23.57 -31.67
N ASP A 154 -12.07 -23.29 -32.22
CA ASP A 154 -12.23 -23.02 -33.65
C ASP A 154 -12.60 -21.53 -33.91
N LYS A 155 -12.72 -21.19 -35.22
CA LYS A 155 -13.12 -19.84 -35.65
C LYS A 155 -14.55 -19.43 -35.23
N ALA A 156 -15.40 -20.39 -34.87
CA ALA A 156 -16.76 -20.16 -34.39
C ALA A 156 -16.81 -20.07 -32.85
N MET A 157 -15.67 -19.94 -32.19
CA MET A 157 -15.52 -19.84 -30.71
C MET A 157 -15.95 -21.09 -29.96
N ARG A 158 -16.18 -22.21 -30.63
CA ARG A 158 -16.36 -23.50 -29.96
C ARG A 158 -15.03 -23.92 -29.36
N ASN A 159 -15.01 -24.34 -28.11
CA ASN A 159 -13.80 -24.70 -27.41
C ASN A 159 -13.95 -26.01 -26.63
N GLY A 160 -12.84 -26.61 -26.29
CA GLY A 160 -12.76 -27.78 -25.43
C GLY A 160 -11.43 -27.84 -24.72
N THR A 161 -11.43 -28.44 -23.54
CA THR A 161 -10.26 -28.66 -22.70
C THR A 161 -10.08 -30.14 -22.41
N LEU A 162 -8.83 -30.58 -22.31
CA LEU A 162 -8.46 -31.92 -21.91
C LEU A 162 -7.25 -31.82 -20.98
N THR A 163 -7.32 -32.48 -19.82
CA THR A 163 -6.17 -32.62 -18.92
C THR A 163 -5.67 -34.07 -18.93
N ARG A 164 -4.36 -34.23 -18.88
CA ARG A 164 -3.68 -35.51 -18.72
C ARG A 164 -2.56 -35.38 -17.73
N ASP A 165 -2.36 -36.42 -16.93
CA ASP A 165 -1.31 -36.47 -15.92
C ASP A 165 -0.29 -37.53 -16.32
N PHE A 166 0.99 -37.27 -16.01
CA PHE A 166 2.03 -38.28 -16.08
C PHE A 166 3.02 -38.07 -14.93
N THR A 167 3.52 -39.16 -14.37
CA THR A 167 4.42 -39.13 -13.20
C THR A 167 5.83 -39.52 -13.59
N VAL A 168 6.81 -38.71 -13.17
CA VAL A 168 8.23 -39.02 -13.30
C VAL A 168 8.77 -39.44 -11.95
N THR A 169 9.30 -40.65 -11.82
CA THR A 169 9.78 -41.19 -10.54
C THR A 169 11.02 -42.06 -10.75
N VAL A 170 11.72 -42.36 -9.64
CA VAL A 170 12.89 -43.26 -9.57
C VAL A 170 12.71 -44.27 -8.44
N PRO A 171 13.35 -45.44 -8.47
CA PRO A 171 13.23 -46.45 -7.43
C PRO A 171 13.74 -46.00 -6.04
N VAL A 172 14.77 -45.15 -6.03
CA VAL A 172 15.27 -44.50 -4.80
C VAL A 172 15.46 -43.04 -5.11
N LYS A 173 14.88 -42.18 -4.29
CA LYS A 173 14.91 -40.73 -4.47
C LYS A 173 15.71 -40.07 -3.35
N VAL A 174 16.64 -39.22 -3.72
CA VAL A 174 17.30 -38.26 -2.83
C VAL A 174 16.56 -36.93 -2.91
N SER A 175 16.21 -36.35 -1.77
CA SER A 175 15.65 -35.02 -1.67
C SER A 175 16.35 -34.21 -0.60
N VAL A 176 16.46 -32.91 -0.83
CA VAL A 176 17.05 -31.96 0.11
C VAL A 176 16.09 -30.81 0.30
N ASN A 177 15.87 -30.41 1.54
CA ASN A 177 15.15 -29.19 1.85
C ASN A 177 16.15 -28.04 1.98
N ALA A 178 16.43 -27.35 0.87
CA ALA A 178 17.36 -26.24 0.85
C ALA A 178 16.65 -24.90 1.11
N PRO A 179 17.33 -23.96 1.79
CA PRO A 179 16.84 -22.58 1.90
C PRO A 179 16.87 -21.90 0.51
N ARG A 180 16.07 -20.88 0.32
CA ARG A 180 16.05 -20.10 -0.92
C ARG A 180 17.30 -19.22 -1.09
N TYR A 181 17.89 -18.83 0.02
CA TYR A 181 19.12 -18.04 0.15
C TYR A 181 19.68 -18.25 1.56
N LEU A 182 20.89 -17.80 1.78
CA LEU A 182 21.57 -17.71 3.08
C LEU A 182 22.19 -16.34 3.23
N TYR A 183 22.55 -15.96 4.45
CA TYR A 183 23.44 -14.83 4.70
C TYR A 183 24.83 -15.34 5.05
N SER A 184 25.84 -14.56 4.70
CA SER A 184 27.21 -14.86 5.14
C SER A 184 27.27 -14.93 6.68
N GLY A 185 27.93 -15.97 7.18
CA GLY A 185 27.99 -16.28 8.62
C GLY A 185 26.74 -16.93 9.19
N ASP A 186 25.77 -17.37 8.38
CA ASP A 186 24.71 -18.29 8.82
C ASP A 186 25.30 -19.67 9.17
N GLU A 187 24.73 -20.32 10.16
CA GLU A 187 24.99 -21.72 10.49
C GLU A 187 23.73 -22.52 10.12
N TRP A 188 23.84 -23.36 9.10
CA TRP A 188 22.72 -24.14 8.58
C TRP A 188 22.99 -25.62 8.66
N THR A 189 21.96 -26.41 8.94
CA THR A 189 22.05 -27.87 8.84
C THR A 189 21.30 -28.35 7.59
N LEU A 190 22.06 -28.75 6.56
CA LEU A 190 21.50 -29.42 5.39
C LEU A 190 20.93 -30.77 5.79
N THR A 191 19.67 -31.00 5.50
CA THR A 191 18.99 -32.28 5.75
C THR A 191 18.73 -32.96 4.42
N ALA A 192 19.47 -34.06 4.17
CA ALA A 192 19.28 -34.92 2.99
C ALA A 192 18.41 -36.11 3.37
N THR A 193 17.39 -36.38 2.58
CA THR A 193 16.44 -37.50 2.81
C THR A 193 16.50 -38.47 1.64
N THR A 194 16.64 -39.74 1.93
CA THR A 194 16.56 -40.84 0.96
C THR A 194 15.27 -41.61 1.18
N VAL A 195 14.47 -41.81 0.12
CA VAL A 195 13.20 -42.54 0.17
C VAL A 195 13.19 -43.61 -0.91
N GLY A 196 12.85 -44.83 -0.53
CA GLY A 196 12.61 -45.93 -1.46
C GLY A 196 11.16 -45.93 -1.99
N ASN A 197 10.98 -46.32 -3.23
CA ASN A 197 9.69 -46.47 -3.89
C ASN A 197 9.26 -47.96 -3.99
N SER A 198 9.93 -48.86 -3.28
CA SER A 198 9.65 -50.31 -3.23
C SER A 198 9.71 -50.82 -1.82
N ASP A 199 9.21 -52.03 -1.56
CA ASP A 199 9.26 -52.68 -0.24
C ASP A 199 10.62 -53.33 0.06
N ALA A 200 11.59 -53.21 -0.87
CA ALA A 200 12.93 -53.78 -0.70
C ALA A 200 13.78 -52.96 0.26
N VAL A 201 14.62 -53.62 1.03
CA VAL A 201 15.69 -52.99 1.80
C VAL A 201 16.86 -52.70 0.86
N ILE A 202 17.29 -51.45 0.81
CA ILE A 202 18.38 -51.02 -0.06
C ILE A 202 19.50 -50.44 0.81
N GLU A 203 20.63 -51.15 0.79
CA GLU A 203 21.84 -50.67 1.46
C GLU A 203 22.72 -49.91 0.46
N GLY A 204 23.21 -48.74 0.87
CA GLY A 204 24.07 -47.88 0.05
C GLY A 204 24.84 -46.89 0.90
N GLU A 205 25.47 -45.93 0.25
CA GLU A 205 26.17 -44.82 0.87
C GLU A 205 25.66 -43.51 0.34
N MET A 206 25.56 -42.52 1.23
CA MET A 206 25.32 -41.10 0.84
C MET A 206 26.63 -40.33 0.92
N LYS A 207 26.90 -39.55 -0.12
CA LYS A 207 27.98 -38.57 -0.19
C LYS A 207 27.39 -37.21 -0.38
N ILE A 208 27.71 -36.26 0.51
CA ILE A 208 27.37 -34.86 0.44
C ILE A 208 28.66 -34.09 0.15
N LEU A 209 28.60 -33.16 -0.80
CA LEU A 209 29.71 -32.33 -1.22
C LEU A 209 29.26 -30.88 -1.25
N GLU A 210 30.06 -30.02 -0.66
CA GLU A 210 29.89 -28.56 -0.66
C GLU A 210 30.98 -27.94 -1.52
N TYR A 211 30.60 -27.00 -2.40
CA TYR A 211 31.50 -26.30 -3.29
C TYR A 211 31.30 -24.79 -3.19
N SER A 212 32.40 -24.06 -3.28
CA SER A 212 32.41 -22.63 -3.51
C SER A 212 31.89 -22.27 -4.91
N ARG A 213 31.68 -21.00 -5.18
CA ARG A 213 31.36 -20.47 -6.51
C ARG A 213 32.40 -20.85 -7.57
N SER A 214 33.68 -20.89 -7.20
CA SER A 214 34.77 -21.28 -8.11
C SER A 214 34.75 -22.78 -8.46
N GLY A 215 33.93 -23.60 -7.79
CA GLY A 215 33.87 -25.05 -7.95
C GLY A 215 34.90 -25.79 -7.09
N GLU A 216 35.55 -25.09 -6.17
CA GLU A 216 36.47 -25.69 -5.19
C GLU A 216 35.66 -26.37 -4.08
N ALA A 217 36.05 -27.58 -3.70
CA ALA A 217 35.40 -28.32 -2.62
C ALA A 217 35.75 -27.67 -1.27
N ILE A 218 34.73 -27.26 -0.52
CA ILE A 218 34.85 -26.69 0.81
C ILE A 218 34.82 -27.81 1.86
N ASP A 219 33.78 -28.68 1.81
CA ASP A 219 33.61 -29.77 2.77
C ASP A 219 32.91 -30.99 2.13
N SER A 220 32.97 -32.13 2.80
CA SER A 220 32.27 -33.34 2.35
C SER A 220 31.99 -34.30 3.49
N LEU A 221 30.87 -35.02 3.37
CA LEU A 221 30.47 -36.10 4.27
C LEU A 221 30.20 -37.38 3.46
N LYS A 222 30.65 -38.51 3.95
CA LYS A 222 30.35 -39.84 3.41
C LYS A 222 29.82 -40.74 4.52
N VAL A 223 28.60 -41.27 4.39
CA VAL A 223 27.97 -42.11 5.42
C VAL A 223 27.20 -43.30 4.81
N PRO A 224 27.22 -44.49 5.45
CA PRO A 224 26.35 -45.59 5.06
C PRO A 224 24.89 -45.24 5.36
N VAL A 225 24.00 -45.61 4.43
CA VAL A 225 22.55 -45.38 4.55
C VAL A 225 21.79 -46.64 4.16
N THR A 226 20.89 -47.05 5.01
CA THR A 226 19.96 -48.16 4.75
C THR A 226 18.56 -47.58 4.56
N VAL A 227 17.95 -47.87 3.42
CA VAL A 227 16.55 -47.48 3.11
C VAL A 227 15.67 -48.70 3.27
N ASN A 228 14.83 -48.72 4.26
CA ASN A 228 13.93 -49.86 4.56
C ASN A 228 12.57 -49.64 3.87
N GLY A 229 12.40 -50.28 2.72
CA GLY A 229 11.13 -50.19 1.99
C GLY A 229 10.81 -48.73 1.63
N ARG A 230 9.64 -48.28 2.02
CA ARG A 230 9.16 -46.89 1.78
C ARG A 230 9.48 -45.93 2.94
N GLU A 231 10.31 -46.37 3.90
CA GLU A 231 10.73 -45.48 4.97
C GLU A 231 11.74 -44.43 4.50
N GLN A 232 11.85 -43.37 5.28
CA GLN A 232 12.81 -42.31 5.03
C GLN A 232 14.07 -42.52 5.87
N SER A 233 15.19 -42.39 5.23
CA SER A 233 16.50 -42.29 5.92
C SER A 233 16.99 -40.85 5.80
N VAL A 234 17.41 -40.24 6.90
CA VAL A 234 17.80 -38.84 7.00
C VAL A 234 19.26 -38.71 7.38
N VAL A 235 19.99 -37.89 6.65
CA VAL A 235 21.40 -37.53 6.93
C VAL A 235 21.48 -36.02 7.10
N SER A 236 22.11 -35.57 8.19
CA SER A 236 22.35 -34.18 8.51
C SER A 236 23.79 -33.79 8.22
N PHE A 237 23.98 -32.62 7.61
CA PHE A 237 25.30 -32.08 7.27
C PHE A 237 25.36 -30.61 7.72
N PRO A 238 26.21 -30.25 8.71
CA PRO A 238 26.37 -28.88 9.14
C PRO A 238 27.08 -28.07 8.08
N VAL A 239 26.63 -26.83 7.88
CA VAL A 239 27.16 -25.87 6.92
C VAL A 239 27.40 -24.54 7.63
N ASP A 240 28.65 -24.12 7.67
CA ASP A 240 29.05 -22.79 8.14
C ASP A 240 29.27 -21.90 6.91
N VAL A 241 28.39 -20.93 6.70
CA VAL A 241 28.41 -20.10 5.49
C VAL A 241 29.59 -19.13 5.54
N PRO A 242 30.54 -19.21 4.59
CA PRO A 242 31.71 -18.30 4.56
C PRO A 242 31.32 -16.84 4.42
N LEU A 243 32.15 -15.93 4.95
CA LEU A 243 31.90 -14.49 4.93
C LEU A 243 32.14 -13.84 3.55
N ASP A 244 32.88 -14.46 2.68
CA ASP A 244 33.37 -13.94 1.40
C ASP A 244 32.79 -14.65 0.17
N THR A 245 31.64 -15.33 0.33
CA THR A 245 30.99 -16.03 -0.79
C THR A 245 29.64 -15.40 -1.12
N ASP A 246 29.27 -15.43 -2.40
CA ASP A 246 27.95 -15.01 -2.90
C ASP A 246 27.06 -16.21 -3.29
N SER A 247 27.60 -17.41 -3.27
CA SER A 247 26.85 -18.65 -3.53
C SER A 247 27.58 -19.91 -3.08
N LEU A 248 26.82 -20.89 -2.65
CA LEU A 248 27.28 -22.24 -2.36
C LEU A 248 26.61 -23.25 -3.30
N THR A 249 27.33 -24.28 -3.71
CA THR A 249 26.74 -25.37 -4.51
C THR A 249 26.89 -26.68 -3.73
N PHE A 250 25.78 -27.39 -3.63
CA PHE A 250 25.74 -28.69 -2.95
C PHE A 250 25.44 -29.79 -3.96
N LYS A 251 26.10 -30.92 -3.80
CA LYS A 251 25.85 -32.15 -4.53
C LYS A 251 25.65 -33.29 -3.53
N VAL A 252 24.45 -33.88 -3.53
CA VAL A 252 24.05 -34.99 -2.66
C VAL A 252 23.84 -36.22 -3.51
N ILE A 253 24.58 -37.28 -3.24
CA ILE A 253 24.61 -38.48 -4.04
C ILE A 253 24.31 -39.68 -3.12
N PHE A 254 23.34 -40.49 -3.49
CA PHE A 254 23.13 -41.81 -2.94
C PHE A 254 23.53 -42.87 -3.97
N ALA A 255 24.36 -43.79 -3.59
CA ALA A 255 24.77 -44.92 -4.44
C ALA A 255 24.60 -46.26 -3.70
N SER A 256 24.01 -47.24 -4.38
CA SER A 256 23.86 -48.61 -3.94
C SER A 256 24.30 -49.55 -5.10
N LYS A 257 24.30 -50.88 -4.86
CA LYS A 257 24.61 -51.84 -5.90
C LYS A 257 23.63 -51.84 -7.06
N SER A 258 22.37 -51.46 -6.82
CA SER A 258 21.28 -51.58 -7.79
C SER A 258 20.73 -50.26 -8.24
N PHE A 259 20.77 -49.25 -7.41
CA PHE A 259 20.12 -47.96 -7.65
C PHE A 259 21.00 -46.81 -7.18
N SER A 260 20.94 -45.73 -7.88
CA SER A 260 21.59 -44.46 -7.51
C SER A 260 20.74 -43.27 -7.87
N ASP A 261 20.82 -42.21 -7.09
CA ASP A 261 20.24 -40.91 -7.40
C ASP A 261 21.14 -39.83 -6.86
N ALA A 262 21.15 -38.69 -7.54
CA ALA A 262 21.90 -37.51 -7.12
C ALA A 262 21.18 -36.21 -7.46
N VAL A 263 21.28 -35.26 -6.56
CA VAL A 263 20.75 -33.90 -6.76
C VAL A 263 21.89 -32.88 -6.58
N GLN A 264 21.94 -31.89 -7.46
CA GLN A 264 22.81 -30.73 -7.32
C GLN A 264 21.97 -29.45 -7.37
N PHE A 265 22.24 -28.55 -6.45
CA PHE A 265 21.57 -27.27 -6.37
C PHE A 265 22.52 -26.21 -5.84
N GLY A 266 22.24 -24.94 -6.21
CA GLY A 266 22.94 -23.77 -5.71
C GLY A 266 22.07 -23.03 -4.69
N VAL A 267 22.69 -22.43 -3.69
CA VAL A 267 22.06 -21.53 -2.74
C VAL A 267 22.77 -20.20 -2.81
N PRO A 268 22.10 -19.11 -3.21
CA PRO A 268 22.69 -17.77 -3.19
C PRO A 268 22.96 -17.33 -1.75
N VAL A 269 24.07 -16.63 -1.54
CA VAL A 269 24.46 -16.08 -0.25
C VAL A 269 24.43 -14.57 -0.33
N HIS A 270 23.66 -13.95 0.55
CA HIS A 270 23.62 -12.51 0.73
C HIS A 270 24.68 -12.08 1.75
N ASP A 271 25.25 -10.92 1.55
CA ASP A 271 26.15 -10.33 2.54
C ASP A 271 25.39 -10.07 3.86
N ALA A 272 26.02 -10.42 5.00
CA ALA A 272 25.49 -10.10 6.34
C ALA A 272 25.66 -8.62 6.69
N SER A 273 25.48 -7.76 5.71
CA SER A 273 25.46 -6.33 5.86
C SER A 273 24.28 -5.70 5.14
N GLN A 274 23.84 -4.53 5.60
CA GLN A 274 22.73 -3.80 5.03
C GLN A 274 23.12 -2.33 4.81
N VAL A 275 22.64 -1.75 3.69
CA VAL A 275 22.79 -0.32 3.45
C VAL A 275 21.81 0.41 4.33
N ILE A 276 22.31 1.11 5.34
CA ILE A 276 21.50 1.96 6.21
C ILE A 276 21.59 3.40 5.72
N THR A 277 20.42 4.01 5.54
CA THR A 277 20.31 5.43 5.21
C THR A 277 19.75 6.17 6.42
N GLU A 278 20.49 7.10 6.96
CA GLU A 278 20.00 8.04 7.98
C GLU A 278 19.79 9.40 7.35
N SER A 279 18.67 10.03 7.69
CA SER A 279 18.33 11.36 7.21
C SER A 279 17.62 12.12 8.32
N HIS A 280 18.06 13.36 8.54
CA HIS A 280 17.49 14.25 9.54
C HIS A 280 17.24 15.61 8.91
N SER A 281 16.05 16.14 9.13
CA SER A 281 15.62 17.43 8.58
C SER A 281 15.19 18.40 9.69
N ALA A 282 15.30 19.69 9.40
CA ALA A 282 14.79 20.76 10.22
C ALA A 282 14.47 22.00 9.38
N ILE A 283 13.63 22.88 9.95
CA ILE A 283 13.27 24.15 9.35
C ILE A 283 14.27 25.21 9.81
N ALA A 284 14.89 25.91 8.87
CA ALA A 284 15.75 27.04 9.10
C ALA A 284 14.97 28.34 8.83
N LEU A 285 14.62 29.06 9.88
CA LEU A 285 13.98 30.37 9.78
C LEU A 285 15.00 31.46 9.40
N PRO A 286 14.60 32.55 8.70
CA PRO A 286 15.46 33.68 8.44
C PRO A 286 16.10 34.21 9.72
N GLY A 287 17.45 34.44 9.68
CA GLY A 287 18.20 34.89 10.84
C GLY A 287 18.60 33.83 11.88
N MET A 288 18.19 32.58 11.70
CA MET A 288 18.62 31.48 12.57
C MET A 288 20.13 31.16 12.38
N ASP A 289 20.79 30.78 13.47
CA ASP A 289 22.19 30.30 13.42
C ASP A 289 22.22 28.90 12.78
N LYS A 290 22.57 28.88 11.49
CA LYS A 290 22.61 27.65 10.67
C LYS A 290 23.66 26.66 11.17
N ASP A 291 24.79 27.12 11.69
CA ASP A 291 25.86 26.23 12.16
C ASP A 291 25.37 25.43 13.37
N LYS A 292 24.68 26.06 14.30
CA LYS A 292 24.06 25.37 15.44
C LYS A 292 22.95 24.41 15.00
N LEU A 293 22.15 24.77 13.98
CA LEU A 293 21.13 23.91 13.45
C LEU A 293 21.77 22.64 12.83
N LEU A 294 22.80 22.80 12.01
CA LEU A 294 23.53 21.69 11.39
C LEU A 294 24.22 20.80 12.44
N GLU A 295 24.80 21.40 13.49
CA GLU A 295 25.38 20.64 14.59
C GLU A 295 24.32 19.81 15.33
N SER A 296 23.17 20.39 15.59
CA SER A 296 22.02 19.67 16.17
C SER A 296 21.57 18.51 15.28
N LEU A 297 21.46 18.68 13.97
CA LEU A 297 21.12 17.61 13.04
C LEU A 297 22.18 16.51 13.01
N ARG A 298 23.48 16.90 12.97
CA ARG A 298 24.60 15.95 12.99
C ARG A 298 24.63 15.09 14.25
N SER A 299 24.25 15.64 15.38
CA SER A 299 24.22 14.92 16.67
C SER A 299 23.16 13.78 16.72
N ARG A 300 22.22 13.75 15.79
CA ARG A 300 21.15 12.72 15.72
C ARG A 300 21.58 11.45 15.01
N PHE A 301 22.67 11.47 14.27
CA PHE A 301 23.18 10.30 13.56
C PHE A 301 23.71 9.25 14.54
N VAL A 302 23.27 8.02 14.44
CA VAL A 302 23.64 6.92 15.36
C VAL A 302 24.33 5.74 14.67
N ASN A 303 24.07 5.51 13.40
CA ASN A 303 24.66 4.41 12.62
C ASN A 303 25.90 4.84 11.84
N VAL A 304 26.03 6.11 11.53
CA VAL A 304 27.02 6.66 10.63
C VAL A 304 27.75 7.86 11.26
N SER A 305 28.93 8.15 10.74
CA SER A 305 29.60 9.42 11.06
C SER A 305 28.91 10.54 10.27
N SER A 306 28.45 11.55 10.97
CA SER A 306 27.83 12.72 10.35
C SER A 306 28.78 13.55 9.47
N ALA A 307 30.09 13.29 9.53
CA ALA A 307 31.11 14.03 8.77
C ALA A 307 30.97 13.88 7.23
N GLY A 308 30.40 12.74 6.77
CA GLY A 308 30.14 12.47 5.34
C GLY A 308 28.70 12.77 4.91
N ALA A 309 27.87 13.36 5.78
CA ALA A 309 26.47 13.64 5.45
C ALA A 309 26.35 14.72 4.38
N VAL A 310 25.59 14.41 3.34
CA VAL A 310 25.23 15.37 2.29
C VAL A 310 24.19 16.33 2.86
N CYS A 311 24.45 17.64 2.74
CA CYS A 311 23.52 18.68 3.14
C CYS A 311 22.72 19.15 1.91
N ASP A 312 21.43 19.03 1.99
CA ASP A 312 20.48 19.61 1.02
C ASP A 312 19.68 20.72 1.71
N GLU A 313 19.58 21.87 1.07
CA GLU A 313 18.83 23.02 1.56
C GLU A 313 18.00 23.62 0.44
N ILE A 314 16.72 23.72 0.65
CA ILE A 314 15.79 24.34 -0.29
C ILE A 314 14.89 25.33 0.43
N SER A 315 14.81 26.58 -0.07
CA SER A 315 13.86 27.57 0.44
C SER A 315 12.45 27.29 -0.05
N ILE A 316 11.43 27.67 0.76
CA ILE A 316 10.02 27.54 0.39
C ILE A 316 9.74 28.25 -0.94
N GLY A 317 10.28 29.47 -1.13
CA GLY A 317 10.14 30.20 -2.40
C GLY A 317 10.65 29.40 -3.60
N ARG A 318 11.83 28.76 -3.48
CA ARG A 318 12.36 27.89 -4.53
C ARG A 318 11.54 26.64 -4.77
N MET A 319 11.05 26.00 -3.69
CA MET A 319 10.14 24.84 -3.81
C MET A 319 8.87 25.18 -4.61
N ILE A 320 8.32 26.36 -4.37
CA ILE A 320 7.13 26.84 -5.11
C ILE A 320 7.47 27.07 -6.59
N GLU A 321 8.58 27.72 -6.90
CA GLU A 321 9.01 28.01 -8.28
C GLU A 321 9.26 26.71 -9.06
N GLU A 322 9.94 25.74 -8.44
CA GLU A 322 10.19 24.42 -9.03
C GLU A 322 8.90 23.66 -9.29
N ALA A 323 7.99 23.62 -8.30
CA ALA A 323 6.69 22.97 -8.43
C ALA A 323 5.81 23.64 -9.49
N ALA A 324 5.75 24.98 -9.51
CA ALA A 324 4.99 25.73 -10.51
C ALA A 324 5.55 25.50 -11.93
N THR A 325 6.87 25.39 -12.06
CA THR A 325 7.52 25.10 -13.34
C THR A 325 7.21 23.67 -13.81
N GLN A 326 7.32 22.69 -12.95
CA GLN A 326 7.01 21.29 -13.25
C GLN A 326 5.54 21.09 -13.65
N LYS A 327 4.61 21.78 -12.99
CA LYS A 327 3.17 21.67 -13.20
C LYS A 327 2.60 22.65 -14.22
N SER A 328 3.41 23.52 -14.82
CA SER A 328 2.97 24.45 -15.88
C SER A 328 2.67 23.75 -17.21
N GLU A 329 3.06 22.48 -17.38
CA GLU A 329 2.60 21.63 -18.48
C GLU A 329 1.58 20.63 -17.96
N PRO A 330 0.48 20.38 -18.70
CA PRO A 330 -0.57 19.48 -18.23
C PRO A 330 -0.08 18.03 -18.18
N SER A 331 -0.32 17.36 -17.07
CA SER A 331 0.04 15.94 -16.88
C SER A 331 -0.81 14.99 -17.71
N ALA A 332 -2.03 15.41 -18.08
CA ALA A 332 -2.99 14.66 -18.90
C ALA A 332 -3.86 15.60 -19.73
N ASN A 333 -4.70 15.03 -20.61
CA ASN A 333 -5.63 15.80 -21.44
C ASN A 333 -7.01 16.02 -20.79
N ASP A 334 -7.15 15.70 -19.49
CA ASP A 334 -8.37 15.99 -18.75
C ASP A 334 -8.45 17.47 -18.36
N VAL A 335 -9.66 17.98 -18.17
CA VAL A 335 -9.89 19.40 -17.91
C VAL A 335 -9.30 19.89 -16.58
N LEU A 336 -9.12 19.00 -15.60
CA LEU A 336 -8.50 19.38 -14.32
C LEU A 336 -6.99 19.58 -14.48
N SER A 337 -6.29 18.67 -15.17
CA SER A 337 -4.87 18.83 -15.51
C SER A 337 -4.62 20.05 -16.39
N LEU A 338 -5.50 20.30 -17.37
CA LEU A 338 -5.41 21.49 -18.24
C LEU A 338 -5.58 22.78 -17.44
N THR A 339 -6.58 22.87 -16.57
CA THR A 339 -6.83 24.07 -15.77
C THR A 339 -5.79 24.29 -14.69
N GLU A 340 -5.22 23.21 -14.12
CA GLU A 340 -4.09 23.27 -13.19
C GLU A 340 -2.88 23.92 -13.86
N ALA A 341 -2.46 23.40 -15.02
CA ALA A 341 -1.35 23.98 -15.78
C ALA A 341 -1.60 25.44 -16.15
N TYR A 342 -2.84 25.80 -16.53
CA TYR A 342 -3.21 27.18 -16.86
C TYR A 342 -3.11 28.11 -15.64
N CYS A 343 -3.50 27.65 -14.45
CA CYS A 343 -3.31 28.39 -13.21
C CYS A 343 -1.82 28.62 -12.91
N PHE A 344 -0.96 27.60 -13.05
CA PHE A 344 0.49 27.74 -12.82
C PHE A 344 1.17 28.65 -13.84
N LYS A 345 0.78 28.59 -15.11
CA LYS A 345 1.25 29.59 -16.12
C LYS A 345 0.82 31.00 -15.73
N SER A 346 -0.41 31.17 -15.28
CA SER A 346 -0.90 32.50 -14.82
C SER A 346 -0.17 32.96 -13.56
N PHE A 347 0.15 32.06 -12.62
CA PHE A 347 0.96 32.34 -11.44
C PHE A 347 2.37 32.84 -11.82
N LYS A 348 2.96 32.28 -12.87
CA LYS A 348 4.24 32.74 -13.45
C LYS A 348 4.08 33.96 -14.37
N SER A 349 2.89 34.55 -14.49
CA SER A 349 2.55 35.64 -15.40
C SER A 349 2.70 35.27 -16.89
N GLU A 350 2.63 34.00 -17.22
CA GLU A 350 2.67 33.49 -18.59
C GLU A 350 1.24 33.40 -19.16
N ARG A 351 1.13 33.62 -20.50
CA ARG A 351 -0.14 33.51 -21.22
C ARG A 351 -0.08 32.35 -22.21
N ASP A 352 -1.09 31.48 -22.16
CA ASP A 352 -1.20 30.32 -23.05
C ASP A 352 -2.63 30.22 -23.63
N THR A 353 -2.80 30.77 -24.81
CA THR A 353 -4.11 30.77 -25.53
C THR A 353 -4.44 29.37 -26.07
N SER A 354 -3.44 28.55 -26.38
CA SER A 354 -3.63 27.18 -26.86
C SER A 354 -4.19 26.31 -25.75
N LEU A 355 -3.61 26.41 -24.55
CA LEU A 355 -4.09 25.67 -23.38
C LEU A 355 -5.52 26.10 -23.00
N LEU A 356 -5.80 27.41 -23.07
CA LEU A 356 -7.16 27.90 -22.85
C LEU A 356 -8.15 27.33 -23.87
N GLY A 357 -7.75 27.23 -25.14
CA GLY A 357 -8.55 26.59 -26.19
C GLY A 357 -8.89 25.14 -25.90
N ARG A 358 -7.91 24.34 -25.39
CA ARG A 358 -8.12 22.95 -24.97
C ARG A 358 -9.07 22.84 -23.78
N ILE A 359 -8.96 23.75 -22.82
CA ILE A 359 -9.90 23.80 -21.67
C ILE A 359 -11.32 24.03 -22.19
N LEU A 360 -11.50 25.01 -23.09
CA LEU A 360 -12.82 25.34 -23.66
C LEU A 360 -13.40 24.22 -24.53
N ALA A 361 -12.56 23.37 -25.14
CA ALA A 361 -13.02 22.20 -25.89
C ALA A 361 -13.72 21.16 -25.00
N CYS A 362 -13.43 21.15 -23.69
CA CYS A 362 -14.14 20.31 -22.71
C CYS A 362 -15.50 20.88 -22.27
N ARG A 363 -15.87 22.11 -22.72
CA ARG A 363 -17.15 22.74 -22.41
C ARG A 363 -18.22 22.33 -23.43
N ASN A 364 -19.31 21.79 -22.93
CA ASN A 364 -20.45 21.36 -23.74
C ASN A 364 -21.41 22.52 -24.05
N SER A 365 -22.36 22.23 -24.96
CA SER A 365 -23.39 23.23 -25.41
C SER A 365 -24.34 23.66 -24.29
N ASP A 366 -24.48 22.86 -23.19
CA ASP A 366 -25.24 23.21 -22.00
C ASP A 366 -24.50 24.20 -21.09
N GLY A 367 -23.23 24.46 -21.37
CA GLY A 367 -22.34 25.34 -20.61
C GLY A 367 -21.49 24.62 -19.58
N GLY A 368 -21.78 23.37 -19.25
CA GLY A 368 -21.03 22.58 -18.29
C GLY A 368 -19.74 22.01 -18.89
N PHE A 369 -18.78 21.68 -18.02
CA PHE A 369 -17.54 21.01 -18.40
C PHE A 369 -17.61 19.51 -18.13
N GLY A 370 -17.14 18.71 -19.10
CA GLY A 370 -16.84 17.29 -18.92
C GLY A 370 -15.40 17.09 -18.46
N TRP A 371 -15.03 15.88 -18.04
CA TRP A 371 -13.65 15.50 -17.71
C TRP A 371 -12.73 15.58 -18.93
N PHE A 372 -13.24 15.17 -20.08
CA PHE A 372 -12.57 15.21 -21.37
C PHE A 372 -13.50 15.82 -22.42
N GLU A 373 -12.93 16.25 -23.53
CA GLU A 373 -13.70 16.69 -24.68
C GLU A 373 -14.72 15.62 -25.11
N GLY A 374 -15.96 16.02 -25.31
CA GLY A 374 -17.06 15.14 -25.68
C GLY A 374 -17.70 14.33 -24.56
N MET A 375 -17.16 14.34 -23.34
CA MET A 375 -17.82 13.74 -22.19
C MET A 375 -18.97 14.61 -21.67
N ARG A 376 -19.94 13.94 -21.01
CA ARG A 376 -21.08 14.64 -20.38
C ARG A 376 -20.59 15.63 -19.33
N SER A 377 -21.31 16.76 -19.25
CA SER A 377 -21.06 17.77 -18.23
C SER A 377 -21.24 17.24 -16.82
N SER A 378 -20.34 17.68 -15.92
CA SER A 378 -20.37 17.36 -14.50
C SER A 378 -20.46 18.63 -13.67
N GLN A 379 -21.35 18.66 -12.67
CA GLN A 379 -21.48 19.78 -11.75
C GLN A 379 -20.19 20.05 -10.98
N SER A 380 -19.58 18.99 -10.41
CA SER A 380 -18.34 19.11 -9.61
C SER A 380 -17.17 19.57 -10.47
N VAL A 381 -17.01 19.02 -11.67
CA VAL A 381 -15.95 19.43 -12.62
C VAL A 381 -16.16 20.87 -13.03
N THR A 382 -17.38 21.27 -13.39
CA THR A 382 -17.70 22.66 -13.76
C THR A 382 -17.41 23.63 -12.62
N ALA A 383 -17.75 23.27 -11.39
CA ALA A 383 -17.45 24.08 -10.21
C ALA A 383 -15.95 24.24 -9.99
N THR A 384 -15.18 23.17 -10.16
CA THR A 384 -13.70 23.21 -10.01
C THR A 384 -13.07 24.07 -11.10
N VAL A 385 -13.52 23.95 -12.34
CA VAL A 385 -13.06 24.84 -13.43
C VAL A 385 -13.38 26.30 -13.12
N LEU A 386 -14.59 26.60 -12.66
CA LEU A 386 -14.98 27.97 -12.28
C LEU A 386 -14.13 28.51 -11.12
N ASP A 387 -13.87 27.72 -10.09
CA ASP A 387 -13.01 28.09 -8.97
C ASP A 387 -11.58 28.40 -9.45
N ARG A 388 -11.00 27.55 -10.29
CA ARG A 388 -9.67 27.77 -10.88
C ARG A 388 -9.63 28.99 -11.80
N MET A 389 -10.69 29.28 -12.56
CA MET A 389 -10.77 30.51 -13.37
C MET A 389 -10.88 31.74 -12.49
N ALA A 390 -11.55 31.66 -11.33
CA ALA A 390 -11.55 32.75 -10.36
C ALA A 390 -10.13 32.99 -9.78
N LEU A 391 -9.39 31.90 -9.52
CA LEU A 391 -7.99 31.98 -9.10
C LEU A 391 -7.12 32.60 -10.20
N VAL A 392 -7.23 32.14 -11.45
CA VAL A 392 -6.52 32.75 -12.61
C VAL A 392 -6.77 34.25 -12.66
N ARG A 393 -8.03 34.71 -12.52
CA ARG A 393 -8.38 36.13 -12.50
C ARG A 393 -7.70 36.86 -11.34
N SER A 394 -7.64 36.25 -10.14
CA SER A 394 -6.97 36.86 -8.98
C SER A 394 -5.46 36.99 -9.17
N LEU A 395 -4.86 36.15 -10.01
CA LEU A 395 -3.44 36.18 -10.40
C LEU A 395 -3.18 37.17 -11.60
N GLY A 396 -4.21 37.87 -12.06
CA GLY A 396 -4.09 38.77 -13.23
C GLY A 396 -4.08 38.05 -14.58
N GLY A 397 -4.37 36.75 -14.61
CA GLY A 397 -4.50 35.98 -15.82
C GLY A 397 -5.79 36.26 -16.59
N ASN A 398 -5.81 35.84 -17.86
CA ASN A 398 -6.98 36.03 -18.71
C ASN A 398 -7.98 34.89 -18.53
N ILE A 399 -9.26 35.22 -18.36
CA ILE A 399 -10.36 34.27 -18.30
C ILE A 399 -11.32 34.44 -19.49
N PRO A 400 -11.89 33.35 -20.00
CA PRO A 400 -12.88 33.40 -21.06
C PRO A 400 -14.25 33.87 -20.53
N ASP A 401 -15.22 34.06 -21.44
CA ASP A 401 -16.62 34.19 -21.02
C ASP A 401 -17.14 32.88 -20.43
N LEU A 402 -17.51 32.93 -19.16
CA LEU A 402 -18.01 31.82 -18.37
C LEU A 402 -19.51 31.92 -18.04
N THR A 403 -20.22 32.85 -18.64
CA THR A 403 -21.65 33.08 -18.36
C THR A 403 -22.46 31.80 -18.49
N SER A 404 -22.29 31.05 -19.58
CA SER A 404 -23.01 29.79 -19.78
C SER A 404 -22.66 28.70 -18.73
N SER A 405 -21.42 28.68 -18.24
CA SER A 405 -20.96 27.71 -17.22
C SER A 405 -21.51 28.06 -15.83
N VAL A 406 -21.62 29.33 -15.52
CA VAL A 406 -22.27 29.81 -14.28
C VAL A 406 -23.78 29.51 -14.30
N GLU A 407 -24.46 29.76 -15.44
CA GLU A 407 -25.88 29.39 -15.62
C GLU A 407 -26.11 27.86 -15.55
N TYR A 408 -25.16 27.05 -16.05
CA TYR A 408 -25.19 25.61 -15.89
C TYR A 408 -25.09 25.22 -14.41
N LEU A 409 -24.15 25.85 -13.65
CA LEU A 409 -23.98 25.58 -12.22
C LEU A 409 -25.28 25.93 -11.45
N ASP A 410 -25.89 27.08 -11.71
CA ASP A 410 -27.18 27.49 -11.14
C ASP A 410 -28.26 26.47 -11.48
N SER A 411 -28.33 26.01 -12.72
CA SER A 411 -29.37 25.07 -13.16
C SER A 411 -29.23 23.71 -12.52
N THR A 412 -28.02 23.15 -12.45
CA THR A 412 -27.77 21.83 -11.87
C THR A 412 -27.97 21.81 -10.35
N GLN A 413 -27.69 22.91 -9.65
CA GLN A 413 -27.93 23.01 -8.21
C GLN A 413 -29.42 22.90 -7.87
N PHE A 414 -30.31 23.44 -8.69
CA PHE A 414 -31.73 23.53 -8.38
C PHE A 414 -32.62 22.55 -9.15
N LEU A 415 -32.15 21.95 -10.23
CA LEU A 415 -32.92 20.96 -10.99
C LEU A 415 -32.57 19.50 -10.71
N GLY A 416 -31.51 19.27 -9.94
CA GLY A 416 -31.07 17.94 -9.54
C GLY A 416 -30.26 17.23 -10.63
N PHE A 417 -29.16 16.67 -10.18
CA PHE A 417 -28.37 15.70 -10.95
C PHE A 417 -28.74 14.29 -10.52
N PRO A 418 -28.60 13.28 -11.37
CA PRO A 418 -28.68 11.90 -10.90
C PRO A 418 -27.70 11.73 -9.73
N ARG A 419 -28.16 11.22 -8.60
CA ARG A 419 -27.41 11.08 -7.33
C ARG A 419 -26.11 10.27 -7.43
N TRP A 420 -25.79 9.72 -8.59
CA TRP A 420 -24.64 8.88 -8.89
C TRP A 420 -23.28 9.64 -8.97
N PHE A 421 -23.29 10.97 -9.09
CA PHE A 421 -22.10 11.78 -9.36
C PHE A 421 -21.85 12.90 -8.36
N GLY A 422 -22.21 12.75 -7.11
CA GLY A 422 -21.89 13.70 -6.06
C GLY A 422 -22.28 15.15 -6.41
N GLY A 423 -23.40 15.65 -5.93
CA GLY A 423 -23.76 17.07 -6.06
C GLY A 423 -22.89 17.92 -5.14
N LEU A 424 -22.78 19.22 -5.44
CA LEU A 424 -22.13 20.18 -4.55
C LEU A 424 -22.97 20.39 -3.28
N SER A 425 -22.28 20.58 -2.15
CA SER A 425 -22.91 21.16 -0.96
C SER A 425 -23.37 22.59 -1.23
N ASN A 426 -24.35 23.05 -0.48
CA ASN A 426 -24.87 24.42 -0.67
C ASN A 426 -23.79 25.47 -0.42
N ASP A 427 -22.96 25.28 0.58
CA ASP A 427 -21.87 26.20 0.91
C ASP A 427 -20.77 26.23 -0.15
N THR A 428 -20.40 25.08 -0.73
CA THR A 428 -19.45 25.05 -1.86
C THR A 428 -20.03 25.68 -3.11
N TYR A 429 -21.32 25.43 -3.41
CA TYR A 429 -22.01 26.12 -4.50
C TYR A 429 -21.99 27.63 -4.30
N MET A 430 -22.35 28.12 -3.09
CA MET A 430 -22.37 29.54 -2.79
C MET A 430 -21.01 30.18 -2.89
N LEU A 431 -19.95 29.51 -2.41
CA LEU A 431 -18.57 29.97 -2.52
C LEU A 431 -18.18 30.15 -3.98
N VAL A 432 -18.27 29.09 -4.79
CA VAL A 432 -17.86 29.15 -6.21
C VAL A 432 -18.67 30.18 -6.98
N ARG A 433 -19.99 30.18 -6.77
CA ARG A 433 -20.90 31.08 -7.45
C ARG A 433 -20.70 32.57 -7.10
N SER A 434 -20.31 32.85 -5.84
CA SER A 434 -20.03 34.20 -5.37
C SER A 434 -18.80 34.83 -6.06
N ASN A 435 -17.93 34.07 -6.67
CA ASN A 435 -16.83 34.58 -7.46
C ASN A 435 -17.30 35.26 -8.81
N PHE A 436 -18.54 35.03 -9.23
CA PHE A 436 -19.09 35.55 -10.50
C PHE A 436 -20.37 36.35 -10.28
N PRO A 437 -20.38 37.39 -9.44
CA PRO A 437 -21.59 38.13 -9.08
C PRO A 437 -22.19 38.88 -10.28
N SER A 438 -21.35 39.28 -11.24
CA SER A 438 -21.80 40.00 -12.46
C SER A 438 -22.68 39.16 -13.39
N VAL A 439 -22.64 37.81 -13.26
CA VAL A 439 -23.57 36.92 -13.96
C VAL A 439 -24.86 36.83 -13.15
N GLY A 440 -25.98 37.33 -13.72
CA GLY A 440 -27.28 37.27 -13.04
C GLY A 440 -27.70 35.84 -12.68
N PHE A 441 -28.40 35.71 -11.53
CA PHE A 441 -28.91 34.40 -11.13
C PHE A 441 -29.98 33.87 -12.09
N LYS A 442 -29.73 32.76 -12.75
CA LYS A 442 -30.58 32.20 -13.77
C LYS A 442 -30.54 30.68 -13.82
N VAL A 443 -31.71 30.10 -13.70
CA VAL A 443 -31.91 28.64 -13.80
C VAL A 443 -32.61 28.33 -15.14
N ARG A 444 -31.94 27.57 -16.00
CA ARG A 444 -32.52 27.10 -17.26
C ARG A 444 -33.39 25.88 -16.99
N MET A 445 -34.71 25.96 -17.21
CA MET A 445 -35.66 24.88 -16.92
C MET A 445 -36.79 24.81 -17.93
N ASP A 446 -37.33 23.65 -18.14
CA ASP A 446 -38.60 23.43 -18.84
C ASP A 446 -39.83 23.51 -17.92
N LYS A 447 -41.05 23.35 -18.49
CA LYS A 447 -42.30 23.45 -17.73
C LYS A 447 -42.43 22.31 -16.71
N SER A 448 -41.88 21.09 -16.99
CA SER A 448 -41.99 19.93 -16.12
C SER A 448 -41.12 20.09 -14.87
N GLN A 449 -39.99 20.76 -14.97
CA GLN A 449 -39.00 20.97 -13.90
C GLN A 449 -39.41 22.04 -12.89
N ARG A 450 -40.43 22.90 -13.20
CA ARG A 450 -40.81 24.05 -12.36
C ARG A 450 -41.19 23.66 -10.92
N LYS A 451 -41.82 22.51 -10.73
CA LYS A 451 -42.24 22.07 -9.38
C LYS A 451 -41.02 21.68 -8.55
N GLU A 452 -40.10 20.94 -9.12
CA GLU A 452 -38.84 20.54 -8.47
C GLU A 452 -37.99 21.77 -8.14
N TYR A 453 -37.80 22.67 -9.11
CA TYR A 453 -37.09 23.95 -8.92
C TYR A 453 -37.64 24.72 -7.72
N ARG A 454 -38.97 24.95 -7.65
CA ARG A 454 -39.56 25.68 -6.53
C ARG A 454 -39.30 25.01 -5.18
N SER A 455 -39.39 23.70 -5.12
CA SER A 455 -39.12 22.93 -3.90
C SER A 455 -37.68 23.07 -3.46
N ARG A 456 -36.72 22.87 -4.38
CA ARG A 456 -35.30 22.96 -4.07
C ARG A 456 -34.86 24.38 -3.75
N LEU A 457 -35.34 25.37 -4.49
CA LEU A 457 -35.07 26.77 -4.21
C LEU A 457 -35.62 27.19 -2.84
N SER A 458 -36.80 26.71 -2.46
CA SER A 458 -37.36 26.99 -1.13
C SER A 458 -36.52 26.42 0.00
N SER A 459 -36.01 25.19 -0.17
CA SER A 459 -35.09 24.55 0.80
C SER A 459 -33.75 25.27 0.85
N PHE A 460 -33.20 25.62 -0.29
CA PHE A 460 -31.95 26.37 -0.40
C PHE A 460 -32.08 27.76 0.22
N ARG A 461 -33.17 28.47 0.01
CA ARG A 461 -33.41 29.80 0.62
C ARG A 461 -33.46 29.75 2.13
N LYS A 462 -34.05 28.69 2.70
CA LYS A 462 -33.98 28.49 4.17
C LYS A 462 -32.53 28.32 4.64
N TYR A 463 -31.75 27.52 3.93
CA TYR A 463 -30.32 27.34 4.20
C TYR A 463 -29.54 28.65 4.05
N ALA A 464 -29.68 29.31 2.91
CA ALA A 464 -28.96 30.55 2.57
C ALA A 464 -29.28 31.69 3.56
N ARG A 465 -30.53 31.79 4.01
CA ARG A 465 -30.93 32.77 5.00
C ARG A 465 -30.19 32.62 6.32
N ILE A 466 -29.99 31.38 6.79
CA ILE A 466 -29.26 31.10 8.01
C ILE A 466 -27.76 31.26 7.76
N TYR A 467 -27.26 30.75 6.65
CA TYR A 467 -25.83 30.81 6.29
C TYR A 467 -25.32 32.25 6.12
N LEU A 468 -26.12 33.15 5.55
CA LEU A 468 -25.81 34.55 5.30
C LEU A 468 -26.18 35.48 6.47
N SER A 469 -26.92 34.96 7.49
CA SER A 469 -27.42 35.79 8.61
C SER A 469 -26.40 35.91 9.73
N PRO A 470 -26.33 37.07 10.41
CA PRO A 470 -25.51 37.20 11.62
C PRO A 470 -26.11 36.55 12.87
N SER A 471 -27.43 36.25 12.88
CA SER A 471 -28.18 35.91 14.09
C SER A 471 -28.38 34.43 14.37
N ASP A 472 -28.33 33.60 13.33
CA ASP A 472 -28.61 32.18 13.48
C ASP A 472 -27.33 31.38 13.15
N ARG A 473 -26.61 31.00 14.18
CA ARG A 473 -25.41 30.14 14.02
C ARG A 473 -25.84 28.70 13.79
N PHE A 474 -25.27 28.08 12.76
CA PHE A 474 -25.38 26.63 12.57
C PHE A 474 -24.45 25.92 13.54
N ASP A 475 -24.94 25.12 14.47
CA ASP A 475 -24.15 24.33 15.40
C ASP A 475 -23.09 23.47 14.67
N PHE A 476 -23.38 22.98 13.47
CA PHE A 476 -22.44 22.17 12.70
C PHE A 476 -21.33 22.98 12.02
N ILE A 477 -21.46 24.30 11.85
CA ILE A 477 -20.39 25.18 11.34
C ILE A 477 -19.43 25.55 12.47
N ASP A 478 -19.92 25.64 13.71
CA ASP A 478 -19.17 26.14 14.84
C ASP A 478 -17.90 25.35 15.18
N GLY A 479 -17.87 24.06 14.86
CA GLY A 479 -16.69 23.19 15.04
C GLY A 479 -15.80 23.02 13.79
N GLN A 480 -16.06 23.74 12.69
CA GLN A 480 -15.39 23.51 11.41
C GLN A 480 -14.74 24.79 10.85
N PRO A 481 -13.46 25.03 11.13
CA PRO A 481 -12.76 26.24 10.68
C PRO A 481 -12.81 26.45 9.16
N GLY A 482 -12.73 25.38 8.36
CA GLY A 482 -12.86 25.47 6.90
C GLY A 482 -14.25 25.93 6.43
N ALA A 483 -15.30 25.53 7.12
CA ALA A 483 -16.67 26.01 6.82
C ALA A 483 -16.84 27.49 7.16
N LYS A 484 -16.27 27.97 8.27
CA LYS A 484 -16.23 29.39 8.63
C LYS A 484 -15.44 30.20 7.62
N ALA A 485 -14.25 29.75 7.21
CA ALA A 485 -13.46 30.42 6.17
C ALA A 485 -14.23 30.53 4.85
N ARG A 486 -14.94 29.46 4.46
CA ARG A 486 -15.80 29.43 3.28
C ARG A 486 -16.93 30.45 3.36
N ARG A 487 -17.57 30.54 4.54
CA ARG A 487 -18.63 31.56 4.78
C ARG A 487 -18.09 32.98 4.69
N VAL A 488 -16.97 33.27 5.35
CA VAL A 488 -16.31 34.59 5.31
C VAL A 488 -15.95 34.94 3.86
N ARG A 489 -15.34 34.04 3.10
CA ARG A 489 -15.00 34.27 1.69
C ARG A 489 -16.25 34.55 0.85
N THR A 490 -17.31 33.76 1.03
CA THR A 490 -18.57 33.96 0.32
C THR A 490 -19.16 35.33 0.60
N LEU A 491 -19.22 35.72 1.87
CA LEU A 491 -19.74 37.03 2.28
C LEU A 491 -18.86 38.17 1.74
N SER A 492 -17.54 38.06 1.82
CA SER A 492 -16.61 39.05 1.25
C SER A 492 -16.86 39.30 -0.25
N ASN A 493 -17.02 38.20 -1.02
CA ASN A 493 -17.33 38.29 -2.46
C ASN A 493 -18.69 38.95 -2.71
N LEU A 494 -19.70 38.64 -1.89
CA LEU A 494 -21.05 39.20 -2.08
C LEU A 494 -21.16 40.68 -1.70
N ILE A 495 -20.52 41.10 -0.61
CA ILE A 495 -20.59 42.49 -0.16
C ILE A 495 -19.69 43.44 -0.96
N GLY A 496 -18.79 42.88 -1.77
CA GLY A 496 -17.83 43.68 -2.56
C GLY A 496 -18.41 44.42 -3.74
N SER A 497 -19.68 44.15 -4.17
CA SER A 497 -20.35 44.81 -5.30
C SER A 497 -21.86 44.79 -5.15
N GLU A 498 -22.55 45.70 -5.91
CA GLU A 498 -24.01 45.76 -5.97
C GLU A 498 -24.60 44.46 -6.57
N GLU A 499 -23.92 43.91 -7.57
CA GLU A 499 -24.30 42.62 -8.18
C GLU A 499 -24.20 41.47 -7.17
N GLY A 500 -23.16 41.48 -6.32
CA GLY A 500 -23.03 40.49 -5.23
C GLY A 500 -24.15 40.59 -4.20
N ILE A 501 -24.50 41.80 -3.79
CA ILE A 501 -25.64 42.04 -2.88
C ILE A 501 -26.96 41.59 -3.54
N SER A 502 -27.14 41.87 -4.84
CA SER A 502 -28.30 41.41 -5.60
C SER A 502 -28.38 39.85 -5.67
N LEU A 503 -27.23 39.19 -5.86
CA LEU A 503 -27.13 37.75 -5.86
C LEU A 503 -27.48 37.15 -4.47
N ALA A 504 -26.94 37.72 -3.39
CA ALA A 504 -27.28 37.34 -2.02
C ALA A 504 -28.79 37.46 -1.72
N ARG A 505 -29.43 38.54 -2.19
CA ARG A 505 -30.88 38.73 -2.08
C ARG A 505 -31.69 37.72 -2.91
N ALA A 506 -31.18 37.31 -4.06
CA ALA A 506 -31.82 36.24 -4.84
C ALA A 506 -31.80 34.89 -4.09
N TRP A 507 -30.78 34.68 -3.29
CA TRP A 507 -30.63 33.46 -2.47
C TRP A 507 -31.40 33.50 -1.14
N GLY A 508 -31.28 34.59 -0.38
CA GLY A 508 -31.79 34.72 0.98
C GLY A 508 -33.04 35.54 1.17
N GLU A 509 -33.56 36.16 0.10
CA GLU A 509 -34.71 37.10 0.09
C GLU A 509 -34.50 38.42 0.86
N ARG A 510 -33.76 38.36 1.97
CA ARG A 510 -33.34 39.51 2.77
C ARG A 510 -31.86 39.41 3.06
N PHE A 511 -31.13 40.39 2.59
CA PHE A 511 -29.69 40.49 2.86
C PHE A 511 -29.33 41.98 2.94
N ASP A 512 -28.86 42.38 4.11
CA ASP A 512 -28.45 43.74 4.39
C ASP A 512 -26.98 43.75 4.88
N VAL A 513 -26.19 44.66 4.34
CA VAL A 513 -24.79 44.85 4.71
C VAL A 513 -24.72 45.86 5.85
N ASP A 514 -24.95 45.40 7.06
CA ASP A 514 -24.96 46.19 8.28
C ASP A 514 -23.78 45.90 9.21
N ALA A 515 -23.71 46.58 10.34
CA ALA A 515 -22.71 46.37 11.34
C ALA A 515 -22.81 45.00 12.02
N ALA A 516 -24.00 44.38 12.04
CA ALA A 516 -24.19 43.06 12.65
C ALA A 516 -23.57 41.97 11.74
N LEU A 517 -23.77 42.08 10.42
CA LEU A 517 -23.13 41.15 9.47
C LEU A 517 -21.61 41.21 9.54
N ARG A 518 -21.01 42.43 9.58
CA ARG A 518 -19.57 42.61 9.67
C ARG A 518 -19.02 42.04 10.98
N ARG A 519 -19.67 42.27 12.11
CA ARG A 519 -19.29 41.64 13.39
C ARG A 519 -19.37 40.12 13.33
N SER A 520 -20.37 39.54 12.68
CA SER A 520 -20.47 38.08 12.52
C SER A 520 -19.33 37.49 11.68
N MET A 521 -18.84 38.22 10.66
CA MET A 521 -17.64 37.82 9.90
C MET A 521 -16.39 37.90 10.79
N ASP A 522 -16.22 38.95 11.59
CA ASP A 522 -15.11 39.09 12.52
C ASP A 522 -15.13 37.96 13.58
N GLU A 523 -16.30 37.61 14.09
CA GLU A 523 -16.46 36.49 15.05
C GLU A 523 -16.08 35.14 14.44
N ASP A 524 -16.39 34.89 13.16
CA ASP A 524 -15.92 33.69 12.46
C ASP A 524 -14.38 33.69 12.33
N ILE A 525 -13.76 34.84 12.02
CA ILE A 525 -12.29 34.99 11.99
C ILE A 525 -11.67 34.73 13.37
N LEU A 526 -12.21 35.35 14.42
CA LEU A 526 -11.72 35.15 15.78
C LEU A 526 -11.81 33.68 16.20
N SER A 527 -12.89 33.01 15.84
CA SER A 527 -13.05 31.59 16.08
C SER A 527 -12.02 30.76 15.30
N ILE A 528 -11.74 31.06 14.03
CA ILE A 528 -10.67 30.40 13.27
C ILE A 528 -9.32 30.60 13.98
N LEU A 529 -9.01 31.79 14.46
CA LEU A 529 -7.76 32.06 15.21
C LEU A 529 -7.66 31.25 16.51
N GLU A 530 -8.77 30.95 17.18
CA GLU A 530 -8.81 30.19 18.41
C GLU A 530 -8.54 28.70 18.19
N TYR A 531 -9.05 28.13 17.11
CA TYR A 531 -8.91 26.71 16.81
C TYR A 531 -7.61 26.32 16.11
N ALA A 532 -6.71 27.25 15.86
CA ALA A 532 -5.41 26.98 15.26
C ALA A 532 -4.53 26.14 16.20
N VAL A 533 -4.08 24.98 15.74
CA VAL A 533 -3.20 24.09 16.49
C VAL A 533 -1.78 24.22 15.98
N ARG A 534 -0.80 24.36 16.87
CA ARG A 534 0.60 24.37 16.48
C ARG A 534 1.06 22.96 16.14
N HIS A 535 1.64 22.80 14.96
CA HIS A 535 2.14 21.52 14.49
C HIS A 535 3.54 21.23 15.00
N SER A 536 3.88 19.95 15.28
CA SER A 536 5.19 19.53 15.79
C SER A 536 6.33 19.80 14.81
N GLY A 537 6.07 19.65 13.52
CA GLY A 537 7.01 19.93 12.41
C GLY A 537 7.13 21.41 12.08
N GLY A 538 6.33 22.28 12.67
CA GLY A 538 6.28 23.72 12.44
C GLY A 538 4.97 24.19 11.78
N GLY A 539 4.65 25.48 11.98
CA GLY A 539 3.43 26.07 11.45
C GLY A 539 2.18 25.80 12.28
N PHE A 540 1.02 26.04 11.67
CA PHE A 540 -0.30 25.83 12.26
C PHE A 540 -1.18 24.99 11.35
N TYR A 541 -2.09 24.20 11.93
CA TYR A 541 -3.06 23.40 11.17
C TYR A 541 -4.39 23.29 11.94
N TYR A 542 -5.38 22.72 11.26
CA TYR A 542 -6.73 22.55 11.81
C TYR A 542 -7.14 21.08 11.65
N PRO A 543 -7.11 20.25 12.70
CA PRO A 543 -7.43 18.82 12.63
C PRO A 543 -8.81 18.49 12.03
N ASN A 544 -9.78 19.39 12.23
CA ASN A 544 -11.16 19.27 11.77
C ASN A 544 -11.52 20.32 10.74
N ALA A 545 -10.60 20.66 9.82
CA ALA A 545 -10.86 21.69 8.81
C ALA A 545 -12.03 21.36 7.90
N VAL A 546 -12.22 20.08 7.58
CA VAL A 546 -13.30 19.55 6.71
C VAL A 546 -13.82 18.22 7.22
N MET A 547 -15.05 17.88 6.83
CA MET A 547 -15.58 16.53 7.02
C MET A 547 -14.91 15.52 6.06
N PRO A 548 -14.63 14.28 6.50
CA PRO A 548 -14.09 13.23 5.63
C PRO A 548 -14.97 12.96 4.40
N PHE A 549 -14.36 12.64 3.26
CA PHE A 549 -15.02 12.19 2.03
C PHE A 549 -15.95 13.21 1.35
N ARG A 550 -15.48 14.44 1.14
CA ARG A 550 -16.19 15.41 0.31
C ARG A 550 -15.42 15.73 -0.98
N GLY A 551 -16.11 16.36 -1.92
CA GLY A 551 -15.73 16.55 -3.33
C GLY A 551 -14.43 17.32 -3.60
N LEU A 552 -14.15 17.60 -4.87
CA LEU A 552 -12.91 18.19 -5.38
C LEU A 552 -12.50 19.52 -4.70
N LEU A 553 -13.48 20.31 -4.19
CA LEU A 553 -13.26 21.58 -3.49
C LEU A 553 -13.56 21.50 -1.99
N GLU A 554 -13.64 20.29 -1.42
CA GLU A 554 -13.98 20.04 -0.02
C GLU A 554 -12.97 19.08 0.63
N ASN A 555 -11.68 19.33 0.40
CA ASN A 555 -10.58 18.56 0.98
C ASN A 555 -9.74 19.43 1.92
N GLU A 556 -8.79 18.79 2.59
CA GLU A 556 -7.95 19.41 3.61
C GLU A 556 -7.06 20.52 3.04
N ALA A 557 -6.43 20.27 1.88
CA ALA A 557 -5.55 21.25 1.25
C ALA A 557 -6.31 22.52 0.81
N TYR A 558 -7.50 22.35 0.22
CA TYR A 558 -8.36 23.46 -0.16
C TYR A 558 -8.82 24.29 1.06
N ALA A 559 -9.23 23.61 2.14
CA ALA A 559 -9.69 24.31 3.35
C ALA A 559 -8.59 25.12 4.01
N HIS A 560 -7.38 24.56 4.14
CA HIS A 560 -6.24 25.27 4.73
C HIS A 560 -5.76 26.42 3.85
N SER A 561 -5.74 26.27 2.52
CA SER A 561 -5.42 27.38 1.62
C SER A 561 -6.44 28.53 1.73
N LEU A 562 -7.72 28.20 1.81
CA LEU A 562 -8.78 29.18 1.99
C LEU A 562 -8.70 29.90 3.34
N ILE A 563 -8.43 29.13 4.43
CA ILE A 563 -8.22 29.69 5.76
C ILE A 563 -7.05 30.68 5.75
N SER A 564 -5.89 30.31 5.19
CA SER A 564 -4.73 31.19 5.16
C SER A 564 -4.97 32.46 4.33
N ASP A 565 -5.68 32.36 3.21
CA ASP A 565 -6.02 33.51 2.37
C ASP A 565 -7.01 34.47 3.09
N VAL A 566 -8.04 33.94 3.77
CA VAL A 566 -9.01 34.73 4.54
C VAL A 566 -8.34 35.41 5.72
N LEU A 567 -7.45 34.72 6.43
CA LEU A 567 -6.70 35.31 7.56
C LEU A 567 -5.74 36.40 7.09
N SER A 568 -5.09 36.25 5.93
CA SER A 568 -4.21 37.28 5.36
C SER A 568 -4.97 38.55 4.96
N GLU A 569 -6.16 38.42 4.40
CA GLU A 569 -7.01 39.55 4.06
C GLU A 569 -7.47 40.31 5.31
N TYR A 570 -7.86 39.57 6.37
CA TYR A 570 -8.20 40.17 7.66
C TYR A 570 -6.97 40.87 8.27
N ALA A 571 -5.82 40.23 8.27
CA ALA A 571 -4.56 40.80 8.77
C ALA A 571 -4.22 42.12 8.05
N SER A 572 -4.38 42.16 6.73
CA SER A 572 -4.11 43.38 5.94
C SER A 572 -5.01 44.55 6.30
N SER A 573 -6.27 44.26 6.66
CA SER A 573 -7.25 45.29 7.07
C SER A 573 -7.19 45.69 8.53
N HIS A 574 -6.49 44.92 9.38
CA HIS A 574 -6.39 45.09 10.83
C HIS A 574 -4.92 45.06 11.32
N SER A 575 -3.98 45.50 10.50
CA SER A 575 -2.53 45.39 10.72
C SER A 575 -2.03 46.09 11.97
N ASP A 576 -2.75 47.10 12.46
CA ASP A 576 -2.51 47.87 13.69
C ASP A 576 -3.05 47.21 14.96
N GLN A 577 -3.80 46.11 14.83
CA GLN A 577 -4.42 45.38 15.92
C GLN A 577 -3.67 44.09 16.23
N VAL A 578 -3.68 43.69 17.52
CA VAL A 578 -3.08 42.40 17.95
C VAL A 578 -3.73 41.23 17.26
N THR A 579 -5.04 41.28 16.99
CA THR A 579 -5.76 40.21 16.28
C THR A 579 -5.33 40.11 14.79
N GLY A 580 -5.06 41.25 14.14
CA GLY A 580 -4.54 41.28 12.79
C GLY A 580 -3.11 40.71 12.71
N GLN A 581 -2.24 41.05 13.65
CA GLN A 581 -0.88 40.48 13.75
C GLN A 581 -0.92 38.96 13.98
N LYS A 582 -1.79 38.47 14.88
CA LYS A 582 -2.00 37.04 15.12
C LYS A 582 -2.56 36.34 13.87
N ALA A 583 -3.46 37.00 13.13
CA ALA A 583 -3.99 36.44 11.89
C ALA A 583 -2.88 36.29 10.82
N ALA A 584 -1.96 37.25 10.70
CA ALA A 584 -0.81 37.15 9.80
C ALA A 584 0.12 35.99 10.20
N GLU A 585 0.43 35.86 11.51
CA GLU A 585 1.26 34.77 12.03
C GLU A 585 0.63 33.40 11.71
N ILE A 586 -0.66 33.23 12.00
CA ILE A 586 -1.35 31.95 11.76
C ILE A 586 -1.48 31.69 10.26
N ALA A 587 -1.75 32.69 9.43
CA ALA A 587 -1.82 32.53 7.99
C ALA A 587 -0.52 31.99 7.40
N ASP A 588 0.62 32.59 7.77
CA ASP A 588 1.94 32.11 7.33
C ASP A 588 2.29 30.75 7.97
N GLY A 589 1.88 30.50 9.18
CA GLY A 589 2.03 29.20 9.82
C GLY A 589 1.22 28.10 9.14
N VAL A 590 0.01 28.38 8.65
CA VAL A 590 -0.80 27.46 7.85
C VAL A 590 -0.14 27.20 6.50
N ARG A 591 0.42 28.20 5.85
CA ARG A 591 1.18 28.08 4.60
C ARG A 591 2.44 27.23 4.78
N LEU A 592 3.17 27.43 5.89
CA LEU A 592 4.32 26.59 6.23
C LEU A 592 3.89 25.12 6.40
N TRP A 593 2.82 24.87 7.15
CA TRP A 593 2.31 23.52 7.29
C TRP A 593 1.88 22.93 5.94
N LEU A 594 1.18 23.72 5.10
CA LEU A 594 0.78 23.29 3.75
C LEU A 594 1.98 22.80 2.93
N ILE A 595 3.08 23.53 2.86
CA ILE A 595 4.22 23.13 2.04
C ILE A 595 4.98 21.94 2.64
N LEU A 596 5.03 21.80 3.94
CA LEU A 596 5.63 20.63 4.60
C LEU A 596 4.80 19.37 4.37
N GLN A 597 3.48 19.47 4.35
CA GLN A 597 2.60 18.34 4.06
C GLN A 597 2.65 17.92 2.60
N LYS A 598 2.99 18.83 1.66
CA LYS A 598 3.19 18.49 0.25
C LYS A 598 4.19 17.35 0.06
N GLU A 599 5.25 17.30 0.86
CA GLU A 599 6.27 16.27 0.76
C GLU A 599 5.82 14.91 1.32
N THR A 600 4.93 14.93 2.31
CA THR A 600 4.52 13.74 3.06
C THR A 600 3.17 13.19 2.67
N GLN A 601 2.37 13.98 1.95
CA GLN A 601 1.02 13.64 1.51
C GLN A 601 0.88 13.74 0.00
N ASN A 602 -0.16 13.09 -0.52
CA ASN A 602 -0.44 13.00 -1.96
C ASN A 602 -1.04 14.29 -2.54
N TRP A 603 -0.48 15.43 -2.25
CA TRP A 603 -1.09 16.71 -2.68
C TRP A 603 -0.86 17.05 -4.13
N ASP A 604 0.22 16.58 -4.72
CA ASP A 604 0.53 16.82 -6.14
C ASP A 604 -0.45 16.12 -7.09
N THR A 605 -1.23 15.18 -6.58
CA THR A 605 -2.37 14.57 -7.28
C THR A 605 -3.72 15.12 -6.79
N ASP A 606 -3.73 15.98 -5.76
CA ASP A 606 -4.94 16.60 -5.23
C ASP A 606 -5.40 17.74 -6.15
N PRO A 607 -6.69 17.77 -6.52
CA PRO A 607 -7.22 18.90 -7.32
C PRO A 607 -7.03 20.28 -6.69
N ALA A 608 -6.85 20.34 -5.37
CA ALA A 608 -6.61 21.60 -4.66
C ALA A 608 -5.13 21.98 -4.55
N PHE A 609 -4.22 21.19 -5.10
CA PHE A 609 -2.78 21.47 -5.05
C PHE A 609 -2.44 22.87 -5.59
N VAL A 610 -3.07 23.27 -6.68
CA VAL A 610 -2.87 24.62 -7.27
C VAL A 610 -3.32 25.72 -6.31
N ASN A 611 -4.45 25.55 -5.61
CA ASN A 611 -4.93 26.52 -4.62
C ASN A 611 -3.94 26.63 -3.45
N ALA A 612 -3.48 25.49 -2.94
CA ALA A 612 -2.52 25.45 -1.84
C ALA A 612 -1.19 26.12 -2.22
N LEU A 613 -0.61 25.79 -3.37
CA LEU A 613 0.66 26.36 -3.82
C LEU A 613 0.57 27.85 -4.10
N CYS A 614 -0.50 28.30 -4.76
CA CYS A 614 -0.75 29.72 -4.99
C CYS A 614 -0.97 30.49 -3.68
N SER A 615 -1.60 29.88 -2.68
CA SER A 615 -1.74 30.49 -1.34
C SER A 615 -0.38 30.60 -0.64
N VAL A 616 0.46 29.55 -0.68
CA VAL A 616 1.82 29.60 -0.11
C VAL A 616 2.66 30.69 -0.79
N GLY A 617 2.54 30.86 -2.10
CA GLY A 617 3.24 31.89 -2.86
C GLY A 617 2.87 33.33 -2.49
N LYS A 618 1.74 33.54 -1.79
CA LYS A 618 1.32 34.83 -1.22
C LYS A 618 1.85 35.07 0.20
N GLY A 619 2.64 34.16 0.73
CA GLY A 619 3.21 34.30 2.07
C GLY A 619 4.17 35.46 2.22
N SER A 620 4.54 35.77 3.48
CA SER A 620 5.50 36.82 3.78
C SER A 620 6.90 36.51 3.21
N THR A 621 7.73 37.54 3.07
CA THR A 621 9.14 37.36 2.66
C THR A 621 9.88 36.41 3.60
N ASP A 622 9.60 36.45 4.90
CA ASP A 622 10.22 35.56 5.88
C ASP A 622 9.80 34.10 5.66
N LEU A 623 8.53 33.83 5.38
CA LEU A 623 8.07 32.50 5.01
C LEU A 623 8.76 31.99 3.74
N LEU A 624 8.82 32.80 2.68
CA LEU A 624 9.41 32.38 1.40
C LEU A 624 10.93 32.15 1.50
N ASN A 625 11.62 32.84 2.41
CA ASN A 625 13.03 32.66 2.73
C ASN A 625 13.29 31.57 3.78
N THR A 626 12.26 31.02 4.41
CA THR A 626 12.40 29.84 5.28
C THR A 626 12.86 28.66 4.44
N SER A 627 13.85 27.90 4.96
CA SER A 627 14.43 26.75 4.24
C SER A 627 14.16 25.44 5.00
N VAL A 628 13.99 24.37 4.24
CA VAL A 628 14.10 22.99 4.75
C VAL A 628 15.54 22.55 4.55
N VAL A 629 16.20 22.18 5.65
CA VAL A 629 17.59 21.69 5.65
C VAL A 629 17.57 20.20 5.98
N THR A 630 18.13 19.40 5.11
CA THR A 630 18.20 17.94 5.25
C THR A 630 19.64 17.46 5.21
N LEU A 631 20.05 16.67 6.20
CA LEU A 631 21.31 15.95 6.20
C LEU A 631 21.05 14.47 5.93
N THR A 632 21.68 13.90 4.92
CA THR A 632 21.51 12.48 4.56
C THR A 632 22.87 11.79 4.44
N GLN A 633 22.99 10.60 5.02
CA GLN A 633 24.16 9.72 4.90
C GLN A 633 23.72 8.28 4.64
N ARG A 634 24.47 7.60 3.77
CA ARG A 634 24.29 6.15 3.49
C ARG A 634 25.58 5.41 3.85
N VAL A 635 25.40 4.26 4.49
CA VAL A 635 26.53 3.39 4.84
C VAL A 635 26.14 1.93 4.69
N LEU A 636 27.06 1.10 4.22
CA LEU A 636 26.96 -0.35 4.35
C LEU A 636 27.42 -0.74 5.77
N LYS A 637 26.57 -1.42 6.53
CA LYS A 637 26.83 -1.75 7.94
C LYS A 637 26.56 -3.21 8.20
N PRO A 638 27.46 -3.91 8.95
CA PRO A 638 27.16 -5.27 9.40
C PRO A 638 25.83 -5.34 10.12
N LEU A 639 25.01 -6.35 9.85
CA LEU A 639 23.66 -6.48 10.43
C LEU A 639 23.68 -6.40 11.96
N ALA A 640 24.66 -7.02 12.61
CA ALA A 640 24.77 -7.04 14.07
C ALA A 640 25.02 -5.66 14.70
N ASP A 641 25.53 -4.70 13.93
CA ASP A 641 25.92 -3.38 14.43
C ASP A 641 24.87 -2.29 14.16
N VAL A 642 23.76 -2.63 13.50
CA VAL A 642 22.72 -1.68 13.14
C VAL A 642 21.97 -1.24 14.39
N LYS A 643 21.90 0.06 14.63
CA LYS A 643 21.12 0.67 15.71
C LYS A 643 19.82 1.24 15.14
N ALA A 644 18.77 1.27 15.97
CA ALA A 644 17.54 1.98 15.60
C ALA A 644 17.82 3.45 15.33
N SER A 645 17.32 3.94 14.22
CA SER A 645 17.34 5.37 13.90
C SER A 645 16.04 5.77 13.22
N GLY A 646 15.68 7.06 13.31
CA GLY A 646 14.47 7.52 12.67
C GLY A 646 14.33 9.03 12.62
N ASN A 647 13.61 9.50 11.60
CA ASN A 647 13.14 10.85 11.40
C ASN A 647 11.66 10.79 11.01
N GLY A 648 10.77 11.25 11.89
CA GLY A 648 9.32 11.17 11.69
C GLY A 648 8.69 9.79 11.92
N PHE A 649 9.50 8.74 11.89
CA PHE A 649 9.11 7.35 12.20
C PHE A 649 10.02 6.75 13.27
N SER A 650 9.50 5.74 13.97
CA SER A 650 10.31 4.68 14.57
C SER A 650 9.72 3.32 14.22
N ILE A 651 10.55 2.29 14.19
CA ILE A 651 10.12 0.93 13.87
C ILE A 651 10.85 -0.07 14.79
N GLU A 652 10.09 -1.03 15.29
CA GLU A 652 10.58 -2.16 16.09
C GLU A 652 10.10 -3.47 15.49
N LYS A 653 10.89 -4.54 15.62
CA LYS A 653 10.53 -5.89 15.15
C LYS A 653 10.54 -6.84 16.35
N SER A 654 9.45 -7.57 16.53
CA SER A 654 9.33 -8.65 17.52
C SER A 654 8.78 -9.91 16.88
N TYR A 655 9.09 -11.07 17.47
CA TYR A 655 8.54 -12.35 17.04
C TYR A 655 7.68 -12.99 18.13
N PHE A 656 6.64 -13.72 17.72
CA PHE A 656 5.70 -14.40 18.61
C PHE A 656 5.42 -15.83 18.16
N ILE A 657 5.24 -16.75 19.13
CA ILE A 657 4.59 -18.04 18.95
C ILE A 657 3.28 -18.02 19.73
N GLY A 658 2.14 -18.02 19.04
CA GLY A 658 0.87 -17.73 19.69
C GLY A 658 0.89 -16.34 20.31
N ASP A 659 0.69 -16.25 21.63
CA ASP A 659 0.72 -15.01 22.40
C ASP A 659 2.07 -14.79 23.13
N LYS A 660 3.01 -15.74 23.03
CA LYS A 660 4.33 -15.63 23.69
C LYS A 660 5.30 -14.88 22.76
N GLU A 661 5.84 -13.78 23.25
CA GLU A 661 6.96 -13.10 22.60
C GLU A 661 8.25 -13.94 22.71
N LEU A 662 8.99 -14.02 21.61
CA LEU A 662 10.29 -14.70 21.54
C LEU A 662 11.40 -13.70 21.86
N HIS A 663 12.27 -14.09 22.79
CA HIS A 663 13.42 -13.31 23.19
C HIS A 663 14.73 -13.93 22.68
N PRO A 664 15.84 -13.17 22.66
CA PRO A 664 17.16 -13.70 22.35
C PRO A 664 17.50 -14.96 23.16
N GLY A 665 17.85 -16.06 22.44
CA GLY A 665 18.14 -17.35 23.06
C GLY A 665 16.94 -18.29 23.19
N ASP A 666 15.72 -17.86 22.84
CA ASP A 666 14.58 -18.79 22.74
C ASP A 666 14.80 -19.73 21.53
N THR A 667 14.49 -20.99 21.73
CA THR A 667 14.58 -22.04 20.70
C THR A 667 13.23 -22.25 20.04
N VAL A 668 13.20 -22.28 18.72
CA VAL A 668 12.04 -22.65 17.91
C VAL A 668 12.30 -23.98 17.20
N ARG A 669 11.24 -24.66 16.76
CA ARG A 669 11.35 -25.94 16.08
C ARG A 669 10.99 -25.78 14.60
N ARG A 670 11.63 -26.59 13.78
CA ARG A 670 11.21 -26.73 12.38
C ARG A 670 9.72 -27.10 12.31
N GLY A 671 8.96 -26.36 11.52
CA GLY A 671 7.51 -26.51 11.38
C GLY A 671 6.69 -25.59 12.28
N ASP A 672 7.32 -24.91 13.23
CA ASP A 672 6.62 -23.91 14.05
C ASP A 672 6.13 -22.76 13.18
N ARG A 673 4.98 -22.19 13.57
CA ARG A 673 4.46 -20.95 12.98
C ARG A 673 4.77 -19.80 13.91
N ILE A 674 5.54 -18.85 13.44
CA ILE A 674 5.88 -17.64 14.18
C ILE A 674 5.26 -16.41 13.48
N ARG A 675 4.97 -15.39 14.27
CA ARG A 675 4.48 -14.11 13.78
C ARG A 675 5.53 -13.03 14.01
N ALA A 676 5.94 -12.36 12.92
CA ALA A 676 6.66 -11.11 13.05
C ALA A 676 5.66 -9.97 13.23
N VAL A 677 5.96 -9.09 14.18
CA VAL A 677 5.21 -7.87 14.46
C VAL A 677 6.15 -6.69 14.28
N TYR A 678 5.83 -5.85 13.31
CA TYR A 678 6.53 -4.59 13.07
C TYR A 678 5.71 -3.48 13.71
N THR A 679 6.18 -2.95 14.83
CA THR A 679 5.54 -1.83 15.54
C THR A 679 6.11 -0.55 15.00
N VAL A 680 5.26 0.27 14.41
CA VAL A 680 5.62 1.57 13.84
C VAL A 680 4.99 2.67 14.65
N GLN A 681 5.78 3.66 15.04
CA GLN A 681 5.31 4.95 15.54
C GLN A 681 5.51 5.99 14.46
N ASN A 682 4.44 6.68 14.07
CA ASN A 682 4.43 7.75 13.08
C ASN A 682 4.04 9.07 13.75
N SER A 683 4.81 10.13 13.54
CA SER A 683 4.56 11.43 14.18
C SER A 683 3.42 12.21 13.56
N GLU A 684 3.00 11.88 12.35
CA GLU A 684 2.01 12.59 11.54
C GLU A 684 1.36 11.67 10.52
N ASN A 685 0.18 12.04 10.01
CA ASN A 685 -0.38 11.35 8.85
C ASN A 685 0.52 11.54 7.63
N ARG A 686 0.93 10.46 6.99
CA ARG A 686 1.79 10.47 5.80
C ARG A 686 1.21 9.61 4.69
N SER A 687 1.59 9.93 3.46
CA SER A 687 1.18 9.17 2.28
C SER A 687 2.38 8.49 1.60
N PHE A 688 2.09 7.47 0.80
CA PHE A 688 3.07 6.71 0.02
C PHE A 688 4.21 6.14 0.85
N ILE A 689 3.84 5.38 1.88
CA ILE A 689 4.77 4.74 2.78
C ILE A 689 5.17 3.36 2.25
N ARG A 690 6.47 3.09 2.28
CA ARG A 690 7.06 1.78 2.03
C ARG A 690 7.69 1.24 3.31
N LEU A 691 7.23 0.08 3.76
CA LEU A 691 7.87 -0.71 4.80
C LEU A 691 8.52 -1.92 4.13
N THR A 692 9.84 -2.01 4.22
CA THR A 692 10.62 -3.15 3.72
C THR A 692 10.98 -4.03 4.91
N ALA A 693 10.52 -5.27 4.88
CA ALA A 693 10.70 -6.26 5.94
C ALA A 693 11.50 -7.47 5.40
N PRO A 694 12.84 -7.40 5.42
CA PRO A 694 13.67 -8.55 5.08
C PRO A 694 13.58 -9.61 6.18
N ARG A 695 13.90 -10.88 5.83
CA ARG A 695 13.69 -12.02 6.73
C ARG A 695 14.92 -12.90 6.83
N GLU A 696 14.99 -13.70 7.89
CA GLU A 696 15.96 -14.76 8.08
C GLU A 696 15.75 -15.89 7.06
N ALA A 697 16.82 -16.56 6.66
CA ALA A 697 16.79 -17.62 5.66
C ALA A 697 15.95 -18.85 6.08
N SER A 698 15.73 -19.04 7.39
CA SER A 698 14.89 -20.11 7.93
C SER A 698 13.39 -19.87 7.79
N LEU A 699 12.95 -18.66 7.42
CA LEU A 699 11.56 -18.24 7.46
C LEU A 699 10.92 -18.19 6.06
N ILE A 700 9.77 -18.82 5.93
CA ILE A 700 8.94 -18.75 4.72
C ILE A 700 7.57 -18.19 5.10
N PRO A 701 7.06 -17.14 4.39
CA PRO A 701 5.73 -16.61 4.65
C PRO A 701 4.65 -17.69 4.55
N VAL A 702 3.71 -17.71 5.50
CA VAL A 702 2.54 -18.61 5.45
C VAL A 702 1.68 -18.27 4.23
N ASP A 703 1.50 -16.97 3.97
CA ASP A 703 0.85 -16.48 2.77
C ASP A 703 1.92 -15.93 1.82
N GLN A 704 2.18 -16.66 0.75
CA GLN A 704 3.22 -16.36 -0.23
C GLN A 704 2.71 -15.52 -1.41
N LEU A 705 1.42 -15.14 -1.40
CA LEU A 705 0.85 -14.34 -2.48
C LEU A 705 0.96 -12.84 -2.15
N SER A 706 1.35 -12.08 -3.15
CA SER A 706 1.23 -10.62 -3.12
C SER A 706 -0.24 -10.21 -3.24
N GLY A 707 -0.65 -9.14 -2.59
CA GLY A 707 -2.04 -8.70 -2.62
C GLY A 707 -2.36 -7.59 -1.62
N ILE A 708 -3.65 -7.30 -1.51
CA ILE A 708 -4.17 -6.28 -0.59
C ILE A 708 -3.84 -6.65 0.86
N TYR A 709 -3.36 -5.68 1.61
CA TYR A 709 -3.07 -5.77 3.03
C TYR A 709 -3.86 -4.73 3.82
N ASN A 710 -4.58 -5.15 4.84
CA ASN A 710 -5.32 -4.26 5.71
C ASN A 710 -4.51 -4.01 6.99
N LEU A 711 -4.13 -2.76 7.21
CA LEU A 711 -3.41 -2.36 8.41
C LEU A 711 -4.34 -2.44 9.63
N SER A 712 -3.94 -3.19 10.65
CA SER A 712 -4.62 -3.18 11.95
C SER A 712 -4.32 -1.86 12.66
N PHE A 713 -5.32 -1.01 12.73
CA PHE A 713 -5.24 0.31 13.35
C PHE A 713 -6.28 0.40 14.47
N THR A 714 -5.83 0.77 15.68
CA THR A 714 -6.75 1.14 16.75
C THR A 714 -6.88 2.65 16.71
N PRO A 715 -7.99 3.21 16.19
CA PRO A 715 -8.15 4.65 16.15
C PRO A 715 -8.23 5.17 17.58
N LEU A 716 -7.46 6.21 17.90
CA LEU A 716 -7.79 7.10 18.99
C LEU A 716 -9.16 7.68 18.65
N THR A 717 -10.14 7.40 19.50
CA THR A 717 -11.54 7.74 19.32
C THR A 717 -11.71 9.24 19.15
N VAL A 718 -12.03 9.67 17.95
CA VAL A 718 -12.77 10.91 17.71
C VAL A 718 -13.99 10.53 16.88
N ASP A 719 -15.17 10.67 17.51
CA ASP A 719 -16.52 10.56 16.94
C ASP A 719 -16.77 9.49 15.86
N GLY A 720 -17.24 8.42 16.32
CA GLY A 720 -18.00 7.23 15.93
C GLY A 720 -18.42 6.93 14.49
N TRP A 721 -18.04 7.60 13.40
CA TRP A 721 -18.80 7.47 12.15
C TRP A 721 -18.10 6.88 10.94
N TYR A 722 -16.80 6.82 10.79
CA TYR A 722 -16.16 6.05 9.70
C TYR A 722 -14.76 5.58 10.10
N ARG A 723 -14.64 4.29 10.38
CA ARG A 723 -13.34 3.61 10.48
C ARG A 723 -12.88 3.21 9.08
N VAL A 724 -12.04 3.99 8.46
CA VAL A 724 -11.28 3.51 7.29
C VAL A 724 -9.99 2.91 7.83
N SER A 725 -9.92 1.59 7.87
CA SER A 725 -8.62 0.93 8.05
C SER A 725 -7.77 1.25 6.82
N PRO A 726 -6.56 1.82 6.99
CA PRO A 726 -5.69 2.06 5.85
C PRO A 726 -5.46 0.75 5.10
N CYS A 727 -5.73 0.77 3.80
CA CYS A 727 -5.49 -0.34 2.91
C CYS A 727 -4.13 -0.16 2.27
N GLY A 728 -3.35 -1.23 2.22
CA GLY A 728 -2.05 -1.25 1.58
C GLY A 728 -1.95 -2.42 0.60
N TYR A 729 -0.79 -2.54 0.00
CA TYR A 729 -0.41 -3.66 -0.85
C TYR A 729 0.83 -4.34 -0.27
N ARG A 730 0.80 -5.67 -0.19
CA ARG A 730 1.92 -6.50 0.22
C ARG A 730 2.53 -7.16 -1.01
N ASP A 731 3.83 -6.95 -1.22
CA ASP A 731 4.62 -7.58 -2.28
C ASP A 731 5.62 -8.57 -1.67
N VAL A 732 5.34 -9.85 -1.83
CA VAL A 732 6.15 -10.94 -1.25
C VAL A 732 7.27 -11.31 -2.21
N LYS A 733 8.51 -11.05 -1.80
CA LYS A 733 9.76 -11.42 -2.49
C LYS A 733 10.38 -12.66 -1.85
N PRO A 734 11.36 -13.32 -2.49
CA PRO A 734 12.05 -14.48 -1.92
C PRO A 734 12.72 -14.22 -0.57
N ASP A 735 13.30 -13.03 -0.37
CA ASP A 735 14.14 -12.63 0.78
C ASP A 735 13.47 -11.58 1.68
N ARG A 736 12.38 -10.96 1.25
CA ARG A 736 11.72 -9.86 1.96
C ARG A 736 10.24 -9.77 1.62
N THR A 737 9.49 -9.08 2.44
CA THR A 737 8.16 -8.57 2.09
C THR A 737 8.19 -7.05 2.10
N VAL A 738 7.57 -6.44 1.10
CA VAL A 738 7.45 -4.99 1.01
C VAL A 738 5.99 -4.61 1.13
N PHE A 739 5.69 -3.75 2.09
CA PHE A 739 4.34 -3.21 2.28
C PHE A 739 4.30 -1.78 1.79
N TYR A 740 3.28 -1.46 1.00
CA TYR A 740 3.01 -0.13 0.46
C TYR A 740 1.68 0.37 0.98
N PHE A 741 1.63 1.60 1.45
CA PHE A 741 0.44 2.24 1.97
C PHE A 741 0.26 3.59 1.29
N ASP A 742 -0.93 3.85 0.72
CA ASP A 742 -1.27 5.15 0.14
C ASP A 742 -1.37 6.21 1.23
N THR A 743 -1.95 5.84 2.37
CA THR A 743 -2.05 6.67 3.57
C THR A 743 -1.61 5.87 4.79
N TYR A 744 -0.84 6.50 5.67
CA TYR A 744 -0.36 5.90 6.91
C TYR A 744 -0.69 6.82 8.08
N PRO A 745 -1.45 6.35 9.10
CA PRO A 745 -1.95 7.22 10.15
C PRO A 745 -0.87 7.66 11.12
N GLU A 746 -1.11 8.81 11.74
CA GLU A 746 -0.39 9.24 12.94
C GLU A 746 -0.62 8.26 14.09
N GLY A 747 0.38 8.11 14.97
CA GLY A 747 0.32 7.27 16.16
C GLY A 747 1.00 5.92 15.98
N ARG A 748 0.62 4.97 16.84
CA ARG A 748 1.19 3.63 16.89
C ARG A 748 0.36 2.65 16.07
N THR A 749 1.01 1.98 15.15
CA THR A 749 0.40 0.94 14.31
C THR A 749 1.23 -0.35 14.35
N THR A 750 0.63 -1.46 13.95
CA THR A 750 1.32 -2.73 13.81
C THR A 750 1.07 -3.35 12.44
N VAL A 751 2.16 -3.76 11.78
CA VAL A 751 2.13 -4.58 10.58
C VAL A 751 2.56 -5.97 10.99
N THR A 752 1.85 -7.01 10.57
CA THR A 752 2.13 -8.38 10.98
C THR A 752 2.29 -9.30 9.79
N GLU A 753 3.18 -10.28 9.92
CA GLU A 753 3.35 -11.36 8.94
C GLU A 753 3.63 -12.68 9.65
N ASP A 754 2.97 -13.76 9.21
CA ASP A 754 3.17 -15.11 9.77
C ASP A 754 4.13 -15.90 8.89
N PHE A 755 5.01 -16.66 9.54
CA PHE A 755 6.03 -17.48 8.90
C PHE A 755 6.01 -18.91 9.40
N PHE A 756 6.39 -19.85 8.53
CA PHE A 756 6.84 -21.16 8.95
C PHE A 756 8.36 -21.17 9.10
N VAL A 757 8.82 -21.81 10.17
CA VAL A 757 10.23 -22.13 10.40
C VAL A 757 10.58 -23.38 9.61
N THR A 758 11.51 -23.29 8.65
CA THR A 758 11.74 -24.37 7.68
C THR A 758 13.12 -24.99 7.73
N GLN A 759 14.11 -24.26 8.21
CA GLN A 759 15.51 -24.68 8.20
C GLN A 759 16.07 -24.73 9.62
N PRO A 760 16.77 -25.82 10.03
CA PRO A 760 17.48 -25.87 11.30
C PRO A 760 18.81 -25.12 11.20
N GLY A 761 19.19 -24.45 12.29
CA GLY A 761 20.41 -23.64 12.35
C GLY A 761 20.27 -22.32 13.08
N THR A 762 21.28 -21.46 12.94
CA THR A 762 21.32 -20.10 13.47
C THR A 762 21.48 -19.12 12.32
N PHE A 763 20.58 -18.17 12.19
CA PHE A 763 20.48 -17.31 11.01
C PHE A 763 20.65 -15.83 11.35
N GLN A 764 21.20 -15.09 10.41
CA GLN A 764 21.30 -13.63 10.48
C GLN A 764 19.92 -12.99 10.38
N ALA A 765 19.69 -11.97 11.20
CA ALA A 765 18.41 -11.25 11.28
C ALA A 765 18.54 -9.86 10.67
N PRO A 766 18.15 -9.65 9.40
CA PRO A 766 18.18 -8.33 8.78
C PRO A 766 17.10 -7.43 9.39
N VAL A 767 17.35 -6.11 9.33
CA VAL A 767 16.50 -5.12 9.98
C VAL A 767 15.44 -4.56 9.03
N PRO A 768 14.19 -4.36 9.48
CA PRO A 768 13.17 -3.69 8.70
C PRO A 768 13.43 -2.18 8.64
N GLU A 769 12.99 -1.59 7.54
CA GLU A 769 13.04 -0.16 7.27
C GLU A 769 11.67 0.36 6.83
N ILE A 770 11.35 1.58 7.20
CA ILE A 770 10.16 2.30 6.76
C ILE A 770 10.55 3.68 6.22
N GLU A 771 9.93 4.10 5.14
CA GLU A 771 10.19 5.42 4.56
C GLU A 771 8.98 5.97 3.81
N SER A 772 8.91 7.29 3.68
CA SER A 772 8.04 7.98 2.75
C SER A 772 8.71 8.03 1.37
N LEU A 773 8.04 7.51 0.33
CA LEU A 773 8.64 7.39 -1.01
C LEU A 773 8.93 8.75 -1.67
N TYR A 774 8.08 9.75 -1.40
CA TYR A 774 8.22 11.09 -1.98
C TYR A 774 8.97 12.07 -1.07
N ALA A 775 9.12 11.73 0.22
CA ALA A 775 9.92 12.48 1.18
C ALA A 775 10.88 11.53 1.92
N PRO A 776 11.90 10.96 1.24
CA PRO A 776 12.73 9.88 1.75
C PRO A 776 13.59 10.24 2.95
N HIS A 777 13.64 11.51 3.35
CA HIS A 777 14.23 11.95 4.61
C HIS A 777 13.36 11.58 5.84
N TYR A 778 12.05 11.34 5.65
CA TYR A 778 11.21 10.73 6.68
C TYR A 778 11.32 9.22 6.57
N ARG A 779 12.12 8.66 7.45
CA ARG A 779 12.44 7.23 7.45
C ARG A 779 12.86 6.74 8.82
N ALA A 780 12.84 5.42 9.00
CA ALA A 780 13.41 4.76 10.17
C ALA A 780 13.87 3.35 9.82
N ASN A 781 14.84 2.86 10.59
CA ASN A 781 15.21 1.44 10.63
C ASN A 781 15.13 0.92 12.07
N ALA A 782 14.83 -0.36 12.23
CA ALA A 782 14.89 -1.02 13.52
C ALA A 782 16.34 -1.22 13.98
N ALA A 783 16.54 -1.51 15.28
CA ALA A 783 17.81 -2.02 15.75
C ALA A 783 18.03 -3.46 15.28
N ALA A 784 19.29 -3.86 15.15
CA ALA A 784 19.65 -5.26 15.04
C ALA A 784 19.08 -6.05 16.22
N VAL A 785 18.42 -7.16 15.91
CA VAL A 785 18.08 -8.15 16.91
C VAL A 785 19.26 -9.10 16.99
N PRO A 786 19.86 -9.37 18.15
CA PRO A 786 20.97 -10.31 18.26
C PRO A 786 20.58 -11.67 17.66
N ARG A 787 21.54 -12.48 17.12
CA ARG A 787 21.31 -13.83 16.56
C ARG A 787 20.30 -14.60 17.39
N ASN A 788 19.06 -14.88 16.90
CA ASN A 788 18.01 -15.01 17.88
C ASN A 788 17.05 -16.16 17.74
N LEU A 789 17.00 -16.80 16.62
CA LEU A 789 16.20 -18.00 16.51
C LEU A 789 17.13 -19.18 16.29
N GLU A 790 17.50 -19.89 17.41
CA GLU A 790 18.07 -21.22 17.26
C GLU A 790 16.94 -22.16 16.82
N VAL A 791 17.01 -22.63 15.61
CA VAL A 791 16.05 -23.59 15.06
C VAL A 791 16.57 -25.00 15.24
N ARG A 792 15.82 -25.82 15.99
CA ARG A 792 16.12 -27.26 16.21
C ARG A 792 15.22 -28.14 15.38
#